data_ae50f50ceebe72e4a8d8ab02974039f4
#
_entry.id   ae50f50ceebe72e4a8d8ab02974039f4
#
_cell.length_a   1.000
_cell.length_b   1.000
_cell.length_c   1.000
_cell.angle_alpha   90.00
_cell.angle_beta   90.00
_cell.angle_gamma   90.00
#
_symmetry.space_group_name_H-M   'P 1'
#
loop_
_entity.id
_entity.type
_entity.pdbx_description
1 polymer ?
#
loop_
_entity_poly.entity_id
_entity_poly.type
_entity_poly.pdbx_seq_one_letter_code
_entity_poly.pdbx_strand_id
1 'polypeptide(L)'
;MPSSPSLVLVGHGMVGHRLLEALAERGALADPADPAAPGWRVTVLAEEDVPAYDRVHLSSVFTGTAPDRLALAGPDFPAAHGIDLRLGDPAEHVDTAARTVTTTSGAVVAYDALVLATGSYPFVPPIPGADAPGCFTYRTLYDVDALTAYAEHAGTGVVIGGGLLGLEAAGALRTLGLATHVVEFAPRLMPLQVDDGGAAALRATIESMGVAVRTGVGATEVETDADGRATALRLSDGERIPAGLVVFSAGVRPRDRLAREAGLAVGDRGGVAVDVHCRTTDPYVYAIGECAQTSDGRVYGLVAPGYQMAEAVADQLAGDGAAEFTGADTSTRLKLLGADVASFGDPFAAGAEATELVFSDGREGVYKKLLLGPDGRLLGGILVGDAEAYGSLKPHAGRRLPAPPEAFLLPAAAGGAPLPGAAALPDDAVVCSCHNVTKGAVSAAIAEHGLTDVGGVKRCTRAGTGCGGCVGTLQAVLDVAGVAKRRGLCEHFPELTRPELYELVRTERIRSFTELLERYGAGGGTVTSGCTVCKPVVANVLGTLAPELGLRHVLEGEQAALQDSNDLFLANLQKDGSYSVVPRVPGGEITAEQLIVIGEVARDHGLYSKITGGQRIDLFGARKEDLPTIWRRLIAAGFESGQAYGKSLRTVKSCVGARFCRFGQGDSVQLAIDLELRYRGLRAPHKIKGGVSGCLRECAEARGKDIGVIATAGGWNLYVCGNGGATPRHADLLASDLSAAELFALTDRFLMYYLRTGERLERTSAWLERLGGSGDGVAHLREVLIEDSLGIGAELEAQMERHVAAYRDEWRAVLEDPAALARFERHVAGVEFLEPGRGRAAVLPDGTEAALFRDGEGAVYAVGNRDPYSGADVMAHGIMGSRDGVPVVASPMYKQEFDLRTGASLDDPEVALPLLPVPVPEPPSAGRG
;
A
#
# COMPACT_ATOMS: atom_id res chain seq x y z
N MET A 1 22.97 -46.17 -2.46
CA MET A 1 21.67 -45.47 -2.33
C MET A 1 21.43 -44.76 -3.63
N PRO A 2 20.25 -44.75 -4.23
CA PRO A 2 20.00 -43.91 -5.39
C PRO A 2 20.28 -42.46 -5.01
N SER A 3 21.09 -41.76 -5.79
CA SER A 3 21.34 -40.32 -5.62
C SER A 3 20.02 -39.57 -5.82
N SER A 4 19.77 -38.52 -5.03
CA SER A 4 18.62 -37.62 -5.23
C SER A 4 18.53 -37.18 -6.70
N PRO A 5 17.33 -37.19 -7.31
CA PRO A 5 17.18 -36.83 -8.71
C PRO A 5 17.52 -35.34 -8.95
N SER A 6 17.98 -35.03 -10.15
CA SER A 6 18.41 -33.70 -10.56
C SER A 6 17.31 -33.01 -11.39
N LEU A 7 16.84 -31.84 -10.96
CA LEU A 7 15.94 -30.98 -11.70
C LEU A 7 16.69 -29.76 -12.21
N VAL A 8 16.63 -29.49 -13.51
CA VAL A 8 17.14 -28.24 -14.08
C VAL A 8 15.96 -27.37 -14.48
N LEU A 9 15.94 -26.12 -13.99
CA LEU A 9 14.98 -25.10 -14.36
C LEU A 9 15.67 -24.02 -15.18
N VAL A 10 15.21 -23.83 -16.43
CA VAL A 10 15.73 -22.78 -17.33
C VAL A 10 14.78 -21.61 -17.33
N GLY A 11 15.22 -20.50 -16.74
CA GLY A 11 14.46 -19.27 -16.57
C GLY A 11 14.02 -19.03 -15.13
N HIS A 12 14.44 -17.92 -14.54
CA HIS A 12 14.10 -17.49 -13.19
C HIS A 12 13.22 -16.25 -13.21
N GLY A 13 12.11 -16.32 -13.98
CA GLY A 13 11.03 -15.32 -13.94
C GLY A 13 9.93 -15.71 -12.94
N MET A 14 8.81 -14.99 -12.95
CA MET A 14 7.67 -15.21 -12.03
C MET A 14 7.18 -16.66 -12.02
N VAL A 15 7.04 -17.27 -13.21
CA VAL A 15 6.52 -18.66 -13.34
C VAL A 15 7.54 -19.70 -12.89
N GLY A 16 8.82 -19.50 -13.23
CA GLY A 16 9.90 -20.37 -12.75
C GLY A 16 10.04 -20.33 -11.22
N HIS A 17 9.97 -19.14 -10.64
CA HIS A 17 9.98 -18.98 -9.18
C HIS A 17 8.77 -19.65 -8.53
N ARG A 18 7.57 -19.51 -9.10
CA ARG A 18 6.37 -20.19 -8.58
C ARG A 18 6.52 -21.72 -8.54
N LEU A 19 7.18 -22.31 -9.53
CA LEU A 19 7.47 -23.75 -9.51
C LEU A 19 8.35 -24.12 -8.32
N LEU A 20 9.39 -23.32 -8.02
CA LEU A 20 10.27 -23.56 -6.88
C LEU A 20 9.51 -23.49 -5.54
N GLU A 21 8.66 -22.47 -5.38
CA GLU A 21 7.77 -22.36 -4.23
C GLU A 21 6.84 -23.58 -4.11
N ALA A 22 6.20 -23.98 -5.22
CA ALA A 22 5.26 -25.10 -5.23
C ALA A 22 5.95 -26.46 -4.86
N LEU A 23 7.19 -26.63 -5.26
CA LEU A 23 7.99 -27.81 -4.86
C LEU A 23 8.41 -27.71 -3.38
N ALA A 24 8.82 -26.55 -2.91
CA ALA A 24 9.14 -26.32 -1.49
C ALA A 24 7.94 -26.58 -0.58
N GLU A 25 6.76 -26.07 -0.93
CA GLU A 25 5.50 -26.28 -0.21
C GLU A 25 5.11 -27.76 -0.09
N ARG A 26 5.47 -28.57 -1.09
CA ARG A 26 5.23 -30.01 -1.10
C ARG A 26 6.33 -30.81 -0.39
N GLY A 27 7.37 -30.15 0.14
CA GLY A 27 8.54 -30.82 0.73
C GLY A 27 9.32 -31.67 -0.27
N ALA A 28 9.28 -31.30 -1.55
CA ALA A 28 9.86 -32.10 -2.64
C ALA A 28 11.31 -31.73 -2.97
N LEU A 29 11.84 -30.67 -2.35
CA LEU A 29 13.24 -30.26 -2.51
C LEU A 29 14.15 -31.03 -1.57
N ALA A 30 15.38 -31.30 -2.02
CA ALA A 30 16.38 -31.97 -1.18
C ALA A 30 16.77 -31.10 0.01
N ASP A 31 16.77 -31.65 1.21
CA ASP A 31 17.19 -30.94 2.41
C ASP A 31 18.72 -30.64 2.37
N PRO A 32 19.10 -29.36 2.39
CA PRO A 32 20.53 -29.00 2.42
C PRO A 32 21.25 -29.51 3.69
N ALA A 33 20.52 -29.73 4.79
CA ALA A 33 21.09 -30.28 6.04
C ALA A 33 21.19 -31.80 6.05
N ASP A 34 20.40 -32.50 5.23
CA ASP A 34 20.46 -33.96 5.07
C ASP A 34 20.51 -34.35 3.58
N PRO A 35 21.70 -34.41 2.97
CA PRO A 35 21.89 -34.80 1.56
C PRO A 35 21.41 -36.24 1.22
N ALA A 36 21.05 -37.04 2.20
CA ALA A 36 20.50 -38.38 2.01
C ALA A 36 18.96 -38.41 2.04
N ALA A 37 18.31 -37.30 2.43
CA ALA A 37 16.86 -37.18 2.37
C ALA A 37 16.37 -37.24 0.92
N PRO A 38 15.21 -37.85 0.66
CA PRO A 38 14.63 -37.88 -0.68
C PRO A 38 14.16 -36.48 -1.08
N GLY A 39 14.44 -36.08 -2.32
CA GLY A 39 14.00 -34.77 -2.85
C GLY A 39 14.81 -34.39 -4.09
N TRP A 40 14.31 -33.41 -4.83
CA TRP A 40 14.94 -32.86 -6.02
C TRP A 40 16.12 -31.96 -5.68
N ARG A 41 17.29 -32.23 -6.27
CA ARG A 41 18.40 -31.26 -6.32
C ARG A 41 18.16 -30.32 -7.49
N VAL A 42 17.89 -29.06 -7.19
CA VAL A 42 17.49 -28.10 -8.21
C VAL A 42 18.66 -27.21 -8.60
N THR A 43 18.91 -27.10 -9.90
CA THR A 43 19.77 -26.07 -10.50
C THR A 43 18.92 -25.15 -11.34
N VAL A 44 18.99 -23.86 -11.10
CA VAL A 44 18.28 -22.81 -11.84
C VAL A 44 19.25 -22.03 -12.70
N LEU A 45 18.96 -21.92 -14.00
CA LEU A 45 19.77 -21.18 -14.97
C LEU A 45 19.02 -19.93 -15.39
N ALA A 46 19.52 -18.76 -15.00
CA ALA A 46 18.88 -17.48 -15.24
C ALA A 46 19.68 -16.58 -16.19
N GLU A 47 19.00 -15.90 -17.11
CA GLU A 47 19.61 -14.94 -18.04
C GLU A 47 19.93 -13.61 -17.35
N GLU A 48 19.02 -13.13 -16.49
CA GLU A 48 19.21 -11.90 -15.72
C GLU A 48 20.15 -12.16 -14.52
N ASP A 49 20.94 -11.16 -14.14
CA ASP A 49 21.86 -11.22 -12.99
C ASP A 49 21.17 -10.80 -11.66
N VAL A 50 19.83 -10.68 -11.70
CA VAL A 50 18.98 -10.37 -10.55
C VAL A 50 18.01 -11.51 -10.26
N PRO A 51 17.64 -11.74 -8.97
CA PRO A 51 16.62 -12.72 -8.59
C PRO A 51 15.26 -12.44 -9.23
N ALA A 52 14.37 -13.44 -9.21
CA ALA A 52 13.00 -13.29 -9.70
C ALA A 52 12.27 -12.11 -9.04
N TYR A 53 11.60 -11.33 -9.85
CA TYR A 53 10.86 -10.13 -9.39
C TYR A 53 9.48 -10.01 -10.07
N ASP A 54 8.58 -9.27 -9.45
CA ASP A 54 7.22 -9.02 -9.92
C ASP A 54 7.20 -8.06 -11.12
N ARG A 55 7.08 -8.64 -12.32
CA ARG A 55 7.00 -7.89 -13.59
C ARG A 55 5.66 -7.20 -13.81
N VAL A 56 4.59 -7.63 -13.11
CA VAL A 56 3.27 -7.00 -13.22
C VAL A 56 3.29 -5.60 -12.59
N HIS A 57 4.14 -5.39 -11.59
CA HIS A 57 4.29 -4.10 -10.93
C HIS A 57 5.54 -3.30 -11.39
N LEU A 58 6.15 -3.67 -12.51
CA LEU A 58 7.36 -3.03 -13.03
C LEU A 58 7.20 -1.52 -13.21
N SER A 59 6.02 -1.05 -13.62
CA SER A 59 5.70 0.39 -13.77
C SER A 59 5.78 1.19 -12.47
N SER A 60 5.71 0.53 -11.30
CA SER A 60 5.84 1.22 -10.01
C SER A 60 7.23 1.79 -9.74
N VAL A 61 8.26 1.29 -10.43
CA VAL A 61 9.64 1.81 -10.32
C VAL A 61 9.71 3.26 -10.80
N PHE A 62 8.98 3.62 -11.87
CA PHE A 62 8.90 5.01 -12.35
C PHE A 62 8.24 5.98 -11.37
N THR A 63 7.50 5.46 -10.40
CA THR A 63 6.88 6.25 -9.32
C THR A 63 7.64 6.19 -7.99
N GLY A 64 8.86 5.62 -8.01
CA GLY A 64 9.80 5.62 -6.88
C GLY A 64 9.80 4.36 -6.02
N THR A 65 9.15 3.26 -6.45
CA THR A 65 9.35 1.95 -5.80
C THR A 65 10.76 1.46 -6.09
N ALA A 66 11.51 1.12 -5.04
CA ALA A 66 12.85 0.56 -5.21
C ALA A 66 12.78 -0.84 -5.86
N PRO A 67 13.68 -1.18 -6.81
CA PRO A 67 13.65 -2.46 -7.53
C PRO A 67 13.67 -3.71 -6.63
N ASP A 68 14.39 -3.67 -5.52
CA ASP A 68 14.46 -4.73 -4.52
C ASP A 68 13.09 -5.05 -3.87
N ARG A 69 12.19 -4.08 -3.84
CA ARG A 69 10.81 -4.26 -3.37
C ARG A 69 9.93 -5.08 -4.32
N LEU A 70 10.39 -5.32 -5.52
CA LEU A 70 9.73 -6.20 -6.49
C LEU A 70 10.19 -7.65 -6.37
N ALA A 71 11.20 -7.97 -5.58
CA ALA A 71 11.67 -9.35 -5.37
C ALA A 71 10.52 -10.25 -4.91
N LEU A 72 10.41 -11.44 -5.51
CA LEU A 72 9.34 -12.41 -5.21
C LEU A 72 9.62 -13.19 -3.93
N ALA A 73 10.88 -13.31 -3.54
CA ALA A 73 11.30 -13.97 -2.29
C ALA A 73 12.51 -13.25 -1.68
N GLY A 74 12.74 -13.52 -0.41
CA GLY A 74 13.94 -13.05 0.29
C GLY A 74 15.23 -13.64 -0.31
N PRO A 75 16.38 -12.98 -0.13
CA PRO A 75 17.67 -13.41 -0.69
C PRO A 75 18.11 -14.80 -0.21
N ASP A 76 17.61 -15.25 0.94
CA ASP A 76 17.96 -16.53 1.55
C ASP A 76 17.15 -17.72 1.02
N PHE A 77 16.11 -17.49 0.22
CA PHE A 77 15.23 -18.56 -0.29
C PHE A 77 16.00 -19.67 -1.03
N PRO A 78 16.94 -19.40 -1.95
CA PRO A 78 17.69 -20.45 -2.60
C PRO A 78 18.54 -21.28 -1.63
N ALA A 79 19.22 -20.61 -0.68
CA ALA A 79 20.07 -21.27 0.31
C ALA A 79 19.26 -22.12 1.29
N ALA A 80 18.09 -21.61 1.75
CA ALA A 80 17.20 -22.31 2.67
C ALA A 80 16.63 -23.61 2.07
N HIS A 81 16.53 -23.68 0.74
CA HIS A 81 15.98 -24.84 0.01
C HIS A 81 17.03 -25.63 -0.79
N GLY A 82 18.31 -25.36 -0.62
CA GLY A 82 19.40 -26.10 -1.30
C GLY A 82 19.38 -25.92 -2.83
N ILE A 83 18.89 -24.79 -3.34
CA ILE A 83 18.79 -24.49 -4.77
C ILE A 83 20.11 -23.87 -5.27
N ASP A 84 20.72 -24.47 -6.30
CA ASP A 84 21.85 -23.90 -7.04
C ASP A 84 21.34 -22.86 -8.05
N LEU A 85 21.22 -21.60 -7.62
CA LEU A 85 20.76 -20.50 -8.46
C LEU A 85 21.95 -19.82 -9.16
N ARG A 86 21.98 -19.92 -10.51
CA ARG A 86 23.00 -19.32 -11.37
C ARG A 86 22.41 -18.14 -12.13
N LEU A 87 22.63 -16.96 -11.58
CA LEU A 87 22.24 -15.69 -12.20
C LEU A 87 23.28 -15.29 -13.27
N GLY A 88 22.81 -14.69 -14.38
CA GLY A 88 23.67 -14.25 -15.49
C GLY A 88 24.36 -15.39 -16.27
N ASP A 89 23.92 -16.66 -16.08
CA ASP A 89 24.47 -17.82 -16.80
C ASP A 89 23.32 -18.57 -17.54
N PRO A 90 22.78 -18.03 -18.63
CA PRO A 90 21.65 -18.61 -19.34
C PRO A 90 22.02 -19.95 -20.01
N ALA A 91 21.02 -20.81 -20.17
CA ALA A 91 21.14 -22.00 -21.01
C ALA A 91 21.36 -21.64 -22.47
N GLU A 92 22.37 -22.23 -23.10
CA GLU A 92 22.69 -22.03 -24.50
C GLU A 92 22.22 -23.21 -25.37
N HIS A 93 22.37 -24.43 -24.87
CA HIS A 93 22.03 -25.66 -25.61
C HIS A 93 21.43 -26.72 -24.69
N VAL A 94 20.44 -27.48 -25.21
CA VAL A 94 19.84 -28.65 -24.55
C VAL A 94 20.08 -29.89 -25.40
N ASP A 95 20.73 -30.91 -24.82
CA ASP A 95 20.85 -32.25 -25.41
C ASP A 95 19.91 -33.20 -24.71
N THR A 96 18.78 -33.51 -25.34
CA THR A 96 17.76 -34.42 -24.77
C THR A 96 18.23 -35.87 -24.71
N ALA A 97 19.11 -36.30 -25.64
CA ALA A 97 19.64 -37.67 -25.65
C ALA A 97 20.65 -37.89 -24.51
N ALA A 98 21.53 -36.93 -24.27
CA ALA A 98 22.49 -36.97 -23.15
C ALA A 98 21.87 -36.50 -21.82
N ARG A 99 20.68 -35.89 -21.85
CA ARG A 99 20.01 -35.21 -20.72
C ARG A 99 20.92 -34.18 -20.03
N THR A 100 21.45 -33.28 -20.81
CA THR A 100 22.29 -32.19 -20.31
C THR A 100 21.86 -30.83 -20.87
N VAL A 101 22.14 -29.81 -20.06
CA VAL A 101 22.01 -28.40 -20.48
C VAL A 101 23.38 -27.77 -20.41
N THR A 102 23.83 -27.15 -21.51
CA THR A 102 25.07 -26.37 -21.57
C THR A 102 24.73 -24.89 -21.42
N THR A 103 25.45 -24.18 -20.52
CA THR A 103 25.28 -22.76 -20.29
C THR A 103 26.24 -21.92 -21.13
N THR A 104 26.03 -20.61 -21.21
CA THR A 104 26.93 -19.66 -21.89
C THR A 104 28.33 -19.61 -21.29
N SER A 105 28.49 -19.91 -20.01
CA SER A 105 29.81 -20.06 -19.37
C SER A 105 30.54 -21.35 -19.77
N GLY A 106 29.90 -22.26 -20.51
CA GLY A 106 30.41 -23.58 -20.89
C GLY A 106 30.18 -24.66 -19.84
N ALA A 107 29.47 -24.40 -18.75
CA ALA A 107 29.10 -25.39 -17.76
C ALA A 107 28.07 -26.38 -18.34
N VAL A 108 28.26 -27.69 -18.07
CA VAL A 108 27.32 -28.75 -18.48
C VAL A 108 26.62 -29.29 -17.24
N VAL A 109 25.29 -29.18 -17.22
CA VAL A 109 24.43 -29.60 -16.10
C VAL A 109 23.56 -30.77 -16.54
N ALA A 110 23.69 -31.91 -15.88
CA ALA A 110 22.87 -33.09 -16.16
C ALA A 110 21.55 -33.01 -15.42
N TYR A 111 20.48 -33.61 -16.01
CA TYR A 111 19.15 -33.61 -15.42
C TYR A 111 18.44 -34.97 -15.52
N ASP A 112 17.57 -35.23 -14.52
CA ASP A 112 16.56 -36.31 -14.58
C ASP A 112 15.22 -35.74 -15.03
N ALA A 113 14.98 -34.45 -14.76
CA ALA A 113 13.86 -33.65 -15.32
C ALA A 113 14.36 -32.22 -15.69
N LEU A 114 13.84 -31.69 -16.79
CA LEU A 114 14.10 -30.33 -17.26
C LEU A 114 12.81 -29.55 -17.38
N VAL A 115 12.78 -28.31 -16.84
CA VAL A 115 11.64 -27.41 -17.02
C VAL A 115 12.11 -26.15 -17.74
N LEU A 116 11.49 -25.88 -18.89
CA LEU A 116 11.67 -24.64 -19.66
C LEU A 116 10.64 -23.61 -19.18
N ALA A 117 11.11 -22.57 -18.51
CA ALA A 117 10.34 -21.41 -18.06
C ALA A 117 10.92 -20.11 -18.64
N THR A 118 11.35 -20.17 -19.89
CA THR A 118 12.13 -19.14 -20.61
C THR A 118 11.30 -17.89 -20.92
N GLY A 119 9.97 -17.94 -20.78
CA GLY A 119 9.07 -16.79 -20.99
C GLY A 119 9.00 -16.34 -22.45
N SER A 120 8.97 -15.05 -22.64
CA SER A 120 8.84 -14.41 -23.97
C SER A 120 9.79 -13.22 -24.11
N TYR A 121 9.95 -12.71 -25.33
CA TYR A 121 10.66 -11.47 -25.62
C TYR A 121 9.73 -10.49 -26.36
N PRO A 122 9.94 -9.15 -26.22
CA PRO A 122 9.16 -8.15 -26.93
C PRO A 122 9.32 -8.30 -28.43
N PHE A 123 8.22 -8.17 -29.17
CA PHE A 123 8.27 -8.11 -30.63
C PHE A 123 8.60 -6.68 -31.08
N VAL A 124 9.71 -6.51 -31.77
CA VAL A 124 10.09 -5.28 -32.43
C VAL A 124 9.79 -5.44 -33.93
N PRO A 125 8.89 -4.62 -34.50
CA PRO A 125 8.64 -4.64 -35.95
C PRO A 125 9.92 -4.40 -36.73
N PRO A 126 10.15 -5.11 -37.85
CA PRO A 126 11.35 -4.94 -38.68
C PRO A 126 11.25 -3.69 -39.58
N ILE A 127 11.24 -2.52 -38.97
CA ILE A 127 11.20 -1.22 -39.64
C ILE A 127 12.59 -0.55 -39.58
N PRO A 128 12.96 0.23 -40.61
CA PRO A 128 14.22 0.98 -40.59
C PRO A 128 14.33 1.85 -39.35
N GLY A 129 15.51 1.87 -38.71
CA GLY A 129 15.85 2.67 -37.55
C GLY A 129 15.30 2.11 -36.21
N ALA A 130 14.71 0.89 -36.18
CA ALA A 130 14.18 0.30 -34.95
C ALA A 130 15.25 -0.02 -33.89
N ASP A 131 16.51 -0.09 -34.28
CA ASP A 131 17.69 -0.34 -33.45
C ASP A 131 18.48 0.94 -33.10
N ALA A 132 17.96 2.11 -33.50
CA ALA A 132 18.62 3.39 -33.26
C ALA A 132 18.66 3.73 -31.75
N PRO A 133 19.71 4.46 -31.30
CA PRO A 133 19.69 5.06 -29.94
C PRO A 133 18.45 5.93 -29.74
N GLY A 134 17.71 5.67 -28.67
CA GLY A 134 16.38 6.25 -28.43
C GLY A 134 15.22 5.29 -28.68
N CYS A 135 15.52 4.08 -29.19
CA CYS A 135 14.56 2.98 -29.33
C CYS A 135 14.74 1.97 -28.18
N PHE A 136 13.64 1.60 -27.54
CA PHE A 136 13.64 0.75 -26.35
C PHE A 136 12.52 -0.28 -26.41
N THR A 137 12.67 -1.34 -25.63
CA THR A 137 11.59 -2.23 -25.19
C THR A 137 11.19 -1.89 -23.77
N TYR A 138 10.09 -2.49 -23.28
CA TYR A 138 9.63 -2.34 -21.91
C TYR A 138 9.23 -3.70 -21.35
N ARG A 139 10.15 -4.36 -20.62
CA ARG A 139 9.91 -5.71 -20.07
C ARG A 139 10.74 -6.06 -18.84
N THR A 140 11.90 -5.47 -18.66
CA THR A 140 12.86 -5.80 -17.61
C THR A 140 13.22 -4.56 -16.78
N LEU A 141 13.86 -4.78 -15.61
CA LEU A 141 14.42 -3.68 -14.82
C LEU A 141 15.48 -2.89 -15.60
N TYR A 142 16.27 -3.57 -16.47
CA TYR A 142 17.25 -2.90 -17.36
C TYR A 142 16.56 -1.97 -18.34
N ASP A 143 15.41 -2.37 -18.88
CA ASP A 143 14.64 -1.50 -19.77
C ASP A 143 14.15 -0.25 -19.02
N VAL A 144 13.71 -0.40 -17.76
CA VAL A 144 13.27 0.72 -16.92
C VAL A 144 14.41 1.70 -16.66
N ASP A 145 15.60 1.20 -16.31
CA ASP A 145 16.78 2.02 -16.06
C ASP A 145 17.22 2.77 -17.32
N ALA A 146 17.28 2.06 -18.46
CA ALA A 146 17.65 2.63 -19.75
C ALA A 146 16.64 3.71 -20.22
N LEU A 147 15.34 3.44 -20.09
CA LEU A 147 14.27 4.40 -20.39
C LEU A 147 14.37 5.66 -19.51
N THR A 148 14.57 5.45 -18.20
CA THR A 148 14.66 6.56 -17.24
C THR A 148 15.86 7.45 -17.53
N ALA A 149 17.02 6.86 -17.75
CA ALA A 149 18.24 7.61 -18.06
C ALA A 149 18.13 8.39 -19.40
N TYR A 150 17.52 7.79 -20.41
CA TYR A 150 17.41 8.42 -21.73
C TYR A 150 16.31 9.49 -21.78
N ALA A 151 15.26 9.36 -21.00
CA ALA A 151 14.12 10.29 -20.95
C ALA A 151 14.55 11.73 -20.59
N GLU A 152 15.62 11.92 -19.82
CA GLU A 152 16.16 13.24 -19.45
C GLU A 152 16.57 14.06 -20.70
N HIS A 153 16.83 13.39 -21.81
CA HIS A 153 17.29 14.01 -23.07
C HIS A 153 16.20 14.06 -24.14
N ALA A 154 15.02 13.48 -23.88
CA ALA A 154 13.92 13.40 -24.83
C ALA A 154 12.77 14.32 -24.42
N GLY A 155 12.24 15.12 -25.36
CA GLY A 155 11.05 15.95 -25.10
C GLY A 155 9.74 15.23 -25.42
N THR A 156 9.78 14.26 -26.34
CA THR A 156 8.61 13.51 -26.83
C THR A 156 8.90 12.02 -26.87
N GLY A 157 7.97 11.24 -26.36
CA GLY A 157 8.01 9.78 -26.38
C GLY A 157 6.84 9.18 -27.16
N VAL A 158 7.13 8.16 -27.98
CA VAL A 158 6.11 7.43 -28.75
C VAL A 158 6.13 5.96 -28.36
N VAL A 159 4.96 5.41 -28.02
CA VAL A 159 4.77 3.98 -27.78
C VAL A 159 4.14 3.35 -29.01
N ILE A 160 4.75 2.30 -29.54
CA ILE A 160 4.22 1.49 -30.64
C ILE A 160 3.56 0.25 -30.03
N GLY A 161 2.22 0.24 -30.06
CA GLY A 161 1.34 -0.76 -29.48
C GLY A 161 0.41 -0.17 -28.43
N GLY A 162 -0.91 -0.33 -28.63
CA GLY A 162 -1.99 0.16 -27.75
C GLY A 162 -2.65 -0.93 -26.90
N GLY A 163 -1.93 -2.04 -26.65
CA GLY A 163 -2.32 -3.09 -25.71
C GLY A 163 -1.97 -2.74 -24.26
N LEU A 164 -2.15 -3.70 -23.34
CA LEU A 164 -1.94 -3.54 -21.92
C LEU A 164 -0.57 -2.93 -21.57
N LEU A 165 0.51 -3.58 -21.96
CA LEU A 165 1.89 -3.12 -21.69
C LEU A 165 2.22 -1.79 -22.40
N GLY A 166 1.65 -1.55 -23.58
CA GLY A 166 1.86 -0.29 -24.29
C GLY A 166 1.24 0.89 -23.58
N LEU A 167 0.05 0.72 -23.01
CA LEU A 167 -0.60 1.76 -22.24
C LEU A 167 0.10 1.99 -20.89
N GLU A 168 0.66 0.94 -20.27
CA GLU A 168 1.54 1.08 -19.10
C GLU A 168 2.82 1.85 -19.43
N ALA A 169 3.46 1.51 -20.55
CA ALA A 169 4.63 2.25 -21.04
C ALA A 169 4.30 3.74 -21.30
N ALA A 170 3.13 4.04 -21.89
CA ALA A 170 2.68 5.41 -22.09
C ALA A 170 2.48 6.15 -20.75
N GLY A 171 1.98 5.45 -19.73
CA GLY A 171 1.92 5.96 -18.37
C GLY A 171 3.29 6.29 -17.77
N ALA A 172 4.25 5.41 -17.99
CA ALA A 172 5.64 5.60 -17.56
C ALA A 172 6.27 6.82 -18.23
N LEU A 173 6.15 6.96 -19.57
CA LEU A 173 6.69 8.12 -20.30
C LEU A 173 6.08 9.45 -19.82
N ARG A 174 4.78 9.47 -19.49
CA ARG A 174 4.16 10.65 -18.86
C ARG A 174 4.73 10.96 -17.50
N THR A 175 4.93 9.93 -16.66
CA THR A 175 5.54 10.09 -15.33
C THR A 175 6.95 10.67 -15.43
N LEU A 176 7.69 10.31 -16.48
CA LEU A 176 9.00 10.87 -16.81
C LEU A 176 8.93 12.29 -17.44
N GLY A 177 7.74 12.85 -17.62
CA GLY A 177 7.54 14.23 -18.11
C GLY A 177 7.56 14.40 -19.63
N LEU A 178 7.48 13.33 -20.41
CA LEU A 178 7.50 13.39 -21.86
C LEU A 178 6.12 13.70 -22.46
N ALA A 179 6.08 14.49 -23.54
CA ALA A 179 4.92 14.56 -24.43
C ALA A 179 4.71 13.18 -25.07
N THR A 180 3.59 12.50 -24.73
CA THR A 180 3.43 11.07 -25.00
C THR A 180 2.42 10.80 -26.09
N HIS A 181 2.80 9.93 -27.05
CA HIS A 181 1.95 9.43 -28.13
C HIS A 181 1.85 7.90 -28.06
N VAL A 182 0.68 7.34 -28.42
CA VAL A 182 0.45 5.90 -28.62
C VAL A 182 0.04 5.67 -30.05
N VAL A 183 0.72 4.75 -30.74
CA VAL A 183 0.42 4.31 -32.11
C VAL A 183 0.01 2.84 -32.09
N GLU A 184 -1.22 2.52 -32.50
CA GLU A 184 -1.77 1.19 -32.54
C GLU A 184 -2.16 0.79 -33.97
N PHE A 185 -1.63 -0.34 -34.43
CA PHE A 185 -1.92 -0.88 -35.76
C PHE A 185 -3.38 -1.34 -35.90
N ALA A 186 -3.95 -1.91 -34.84
CA ALA A 186 -5.34 -2.29 -34.85
C ALA A 186 -6.28 -1.06 -34.89
N PRO A 187 -7.53 -1.20 -35.34
CA PRO A 187 -8.46 -0.07 -35.44
C PRO A 187 -8.84 0.54 -34.09
N ARG A 188 -8.51 -0.11 -32.98
CA ARG A 188 -8.83 0.33 -31.60
C ARG A 188 -7.76 -0.07 -30.58
N LEU A 189 -7.74 0.63 -29.44
CA LEU A 189 -6.94 0.25 -28.27
C LEU A 189 -7.46 -1.07 -27.66
N MET A 190 -6.55 -1.85 -27.06
CA MET A 190 -6.83 -3.10 -26.36
C MET A 190 -7.79 -4.03 -27.14
N PRO A 191 -7.50 -4.35 -28.41
CA PRO A 191 -8.44 -5.01 -29.33
C PRO A 191 -8.88 -6.42 -28.90
N LEU A 192 -8.12 -7.06 -28.00
CA LEU A 192 -8.43 -8.37 -27.42
C LEU A 192 -9.30 -8.30 -26.16
N GLN A 193 -9.39 -7.14 -25.50
CA GLN A 193 -10.08 -6.97 -24.22
C GLN A 193 -11.36 -6.15 -24.33
N VAL A 194 -11.41 -5.18 -25.25
CA VAL A 194 -12.56 -4.28 -25.37
C VAL A 194 -13.07 -4.21 -26.83
N ASP A 195 -14.36 -3.98 -26.97
CA ASP A 195 -15.02 -3.72 -28.25
C ASP A 195 -14.89 -2.21 -28.65
N ASP A 196 -15.55 -1.82 -29.75
CA ASP A 196 -15.46 -0.45 -30.27
C ASP A 196 -16.01 0.58 -29.27
N GLY A 197 -17.08 0.25 -28.53
CA GLY A 197 -17.66 1.14 -27.51
C GLY A 197 -16.74 1.33 -26.31
N GLY A 198 -16.22 0.22 -25.79
CA GLY A 198 -15.25 0.25 -24.69
C GLY A 198 -13.94 0.94 -25.08
N ALA A 199 -13.46 0.70 -26.31
CA ALA A 199 -12.25 1.34 -26.81
C ALA A 199 -12.42 2.85 -27.02
N ALA A 200 -13.60 3.31 -27.44
CA ALA A 200 -13.91 4.72 -27.58
C ALA A 200 -13.90 5.44 -26.21
N ALA A 201 -14.51 4.84 -25.19
CA ALA A 201 -14.49 5.36 -23.82
C ALA A 201 -13.06 5.41 -23.26
N LEU A 202 -12.30 4.32 -23.42
CA LEU A 202 -10.90 4.23 -23.00
C LEU A 202 -10.02 5.29 -23.69
N ARG A 203 -10.17 5.44 -25.02
CA ARG A 203 -9.44 6.45 -25.80
C ARG A 203 -9.72 7.86 -25.29
N ALA A 204 -11.00 8.21 -25.11
CA ALA A 204 -11.39 9.54 -24.60
C ALA A 204 -10.76 9.83 -23.22
N THR A 205 -10.75 8.84 -22.34
CA THR A 205 -10.10 8.94 -21.03
C THR A 205 -8.60 9.17 -21.15
N ILE A 206 -7.89 8.39 -21.98
CA ILE A 206 -6.44 8.51 -22.18
C ILE A 206 -6.07 9.84 -22.84
N GLU A 207 -6.84 10.30 -23.82
CA GLU A 207 -6.63 11.59 -24.49
C GLU A 207 -6.89 12.77 -23.52
N SER A 208 -7.87 12.66 -22.64
CA SER A 208 -8.13 13.68 -21.60
C SER A 208 -6.96 13.85 -20.63
N MET A 209 -6.13 12.82 -20.49
CA MET A 209 -4.91 12.85 -19.68
C MET A 209 -3.69 13.40 -20.43
N GLY A 210 -3.85 13.84 -21.68
CA GLY A 210 -2.79 14.45 -22.50
C GLY A 210 -1.91 13.44 -23.25
N VAL A 211 -2.37 12.20 -23.44
CA VAL A 211 -1.71 11.22 -24.34
C VAL A 211 -2.38 11.26 -25.70
N ALA A 212 -1.63 11.51 -26.75
CA ALA A 212 -2.16 11.52 -28.11
C ALA A 212 -2.24 10.09 -28.68
N VAL A 213 -3.42 9.66 -29.15
CA VAL A 213 -3.67 8.29 -29.62
C VAL A 213 -3.90 8.25 -31.12
N ARG A 214 -3.19 7.33 -31.83
CA ARG A 214 -3.38 6.97 -33.23
C ARG A 214 -3.71 5.50 -33.34
N THR A 215 -4.86 5.17 -33.91
CA THR A 215 -5.28 3.77 -34.13
C THR A 215 -5.51 3.51 -35.60
N GLY A 216 -5.38 2.28 -36.07
CA GLY A 216 -5.53 1.87 -37.47
C GLY A 216 -4.34 2.27 -38.36
N VAL A 217 -3.21 2.63 -37.75
CA VAL A 217 -2.00 3.04 -38.43
C VAL A 217 -0.77 2.30 -37.88
N GLY A 218 0.15 1.93 -38.75
CA GLY A 218 1.39 1.24 -38.39
C GLY A 218 2.60 2.18 -38.45
N ALA A 219 3.60 1.89 -37.62
CA ALA A 219 4.91 2.48 -37.74
C ALA A 219 5.62 1.91 -38.98
N THR A 220 6.27 2.75 -39.79
CA THR A 220 6.99 2.34 -41.00
C THR A 220 8.48 2.62 -40.95
N GLU A 221 8.91 3.62 -40.20
CA GLU A 221 10.32 4.02 -40.09
C GLU A 221 10.53 4.85 -38.82
N VAL A 222 11.65 4.64 -38.14
CA VAL A 222 12.19 5.57 -37.13
C VAL A 222 13.25 6.41 -37.81
N GLU A 223 13.00 7.70 -37.99
CA GLU A 223 13.97 8.66 -38.56
C GLU A 223 15.05 8.99 -37.54
N THR A 224 16.29 9.12 -38.01
CA THR A 224 17.43 9.42 -37.15
C THR A 224 18.14 10.71 -37.56
N ASP A 225 18.87 11.33 -36.65
CA ASP A 225 19.79 12.44 -36.93
C ASP A 225 21.12 11.95 -37.49
N ALA A 226 22.06 12.90 -37.67
CA ALA A 226 23.42 12.61 -38.19
C ALA A 226 24.24 11.72 -37.20
N ASP A 227 23.89 11.68 -35.91
CA ASP A 227 24.50 10.84 -34.89
C ASP A 227 23.78 9.48 -34.74
N GLY A 228 22.79 9.23 -35.61
CA GLY A 228 21.99 8.00 -35.61
C GLY A 228 20.91 7.92 -34.52
N ARG A 229 20.61 8.99 -33.81
CA ARG A 229 19.61 9.01 -32.74
C ARG A 229 18.19 9.21 -33.27
N ALA A 230 17.21 8.57 -32.66
CA ALA A 230 15.80 8.73 -33.04
C ALA A 230 15.33 10.19 -32.91
N THR A 231 14.65 10.70 -33.96
CA THR A 231 14.11 12.07 -34.02
C THR A 231 12.64 12.13 -34.36
N ALA A 232 12.14 11.14 -35.11
CA ALA A 232 10.72 11.06 -35.45
C ALA A 232 10.31 9.62 -35.77
N LEU A 233 9.01 9.35 -35.67
CA LEU A 233 8.35 8.14 -36.16
C LEU A 233 7.50 8.49 -37.38
N ARG A 234 7.67 7.74 -38.48
CA ARG A 234 6.85 7.82 -39.68
C ARG A 234 5.76 6.75 -39.64
N LEU A 235 4.53 7.13 -39.95
CA LEU A 235 3.37 6.24 -39.97
C LEU A 235 2.97 5.82 -41.38
N SER A 236 2.16 4.77 -41.49
CA SER A 236 1.69 4.19 -42.73
C SER A 236 0.75 5.10 -43.57
N ASP A 237 0.12 6.07 -42.92
CA ASP A 237 -0.72 7.11 -43.55
C ASP A 237 0.08 8.34 -43.99
N GLY A 238 1.39 8.35 -43.74
CA GLY A 238 2.29 9.45 -44.04
C GLY A 238 2.46 10.49 -42.94
N GLU A 239 1.73 10.38 -41.81
CA GLU A 239 1.96 11.27 -40.67
C GLU A 239 3.39 11.06 -40.14
N ARG A 240 3.98 12.14 -39.66
CA ARG A 240 5.29 12.18 -39.00
C ARG A 240 5.15 12.70 -37.59
N ILE A 241 5.48 11.89 -36.60
CA ILE A 241 5.43 12.27 -35.16
C ILE A 241 6.86 12.53 -34.68
N PRO A 242 7.21 13.74 -34.18
CA PRO A 242 8.48 13.96 -33.50
C PRO A 242 8.64 12.97 -32.36
N ALA A 243 9.76 12.26 -32.26
CA ALA A 243 10.00 11.22 -31.29
C ALA A 243 11.50 11.16 -30.95
N GLY A 244 11.90 11.74 -29.82
CA GLY A 244 13.25 11.55 -29.29
C GLY A 244 13.39 10.20 -28.55
N LEU A 245 12.29 9.56 -28.20
CA LEU A 245 12.24 8.26 -27.53
C LEU A 245 11.09 7.42 -28.11
N VAL A 246 11.37 6.18 -28.50
CA VAL A 246 10.41 5.22 -29.05
C VAL A 246 10.42 3.95 -28.20
N VAL A 247 9.24 3.50 -27.75
CA VAL A 247 9.08 2.24 -26.99
C VAL A 247 8.30 1.25 -27.83
N PHE A 248 8.89 0.09 -28.11
CA PHE A 248 8.21 -1.01 -28.79
C PHE A 248 7.46 -1.88 -27.81
N SER A 249 6.13 -1.90 -27.92
CA SER A 249 5.21 -2.73 -27.13
C SER A 249 4.15 -3.40 -28.04
N ALA A 250 4.59 -3.86 -29.22
CA ALA A 250 3.76 -4.43 -30.28
C ALA A 250 3.48 -5.94 -30.09
N GLY A 251 3.44 -6.40 -28.84
CA GLY A 251 3.24 -7.79 -28.45
C GLY A 251 4.54 -8.52 -28.10
N VAL A 252 4.42 -9.81 -27.79
CA VAL A 252 5.52 -10.68 -27.37
C VAL A 252 5.64 -11.91 -28.26
N ARG A 253 6.81 -12.56 -28.24
CA ARG A 253 7.07 -13.84 -28.88
C ARG A 253 7.60 -14.84 -27.87
N PRO A 254 7.14 -16.11 -27.87
CA PRO A 254 7.69 -17.16 -27.01
C PRO A 254 9.20 -17.34 -27.21
N ARG A 255 9.92 -17.57 -26.13
CA ARG A 255 11.34 -17.94 -26.17
C ARG A 255 11.46 -19.46 -26.31
N ASP A 256 11.27 -19.96 -27.52
CA ASP A 256 11.25 -21.39 -27.85
C ASP A 256 12.50 -21.90 -28.59
N ARG A 257 13.56 -21.06 -28.73
CA ARG A 257 14.80 -21.40 -29.44
C ARG A 257 15.44 -22.68 -28.90
N LEU A 258 15.60 -22.80 -27.59
CA LEU A 258 16.23 -23.99 -26.97
C LEU A 258 15.46 -25.28 -27.29
N ALA A 259 14.13 -25.22 -27.22
CA ALA A 259 13.28 -26.37 -27.53
C ALA A 259 13.36 -26.74 -29.03
N ARG A 260 13.36 -25.76 -29.92
CA ARG A 260 13.47 -25.95 -31.37
C ARG A 260 14.81 -26.57 -31.75
N GLU A 261 15.91 -26.06 -31.21
CA GLU A 261 17.27 -26.58 -31.41
C GLU A 261 17.45 -27.99 -30.81
N ALA A 262 16.75 -28.29 -29.71
CA ALA A 262 16.70 -29.63 -29.09
C ALA A 262 15.78 -30.63 -29.81
N GLY A 263 15.14 -30.24 -30.91
CA GLY A 263 14.21 -31.10 -31.68
C GLY A 263 12.85 -31.34 -31.02
N LEU A 264 12.46 -30.54 -30.00
CA LEU A 264 11.13 -30.61 -29.39
C LEU A 264 10.08 -29.96 -30.31
N ALA A 265 8.83 -30.43 -30.25
CA ALA A 265 7.75 -29.86 -31.02
C ALA A 265 7.46 -28.40 -30.60
N VAL A 266 7.29 -27.55 -31.59
CA VAL A 266 6.98 -26.12 -31.42
C VAL A 266 5.79 -25.77 -32.33
N GLY A 267 4.88 -24.95 -31.81
CA GLY A 267 3.70 -24.52 -32.57
C GLY A 267 4.01 -23.62 -33.76
N ASP A 268 3.09 -23.54 -34.71
CA ASP A 268 3.25 -22.75 -35.93
C ASP A 268 3.48 -21.25 -35.69
N ARG A 269 2.92 -20.73 -34.61
CA ARG A 269 3.08 -19.32 -34.16
C ARG A 269 4.17 -19.15 -33.09
N GLY A 270 4.97 -20.19 -32.86
CA GLY A 270 5.93 -20.29 -31.74
C GLY A 270 5.28 -20.86 -30.48
N GLY A 271 6.15 -21.15 -29.52
CA GLY A 271 5.82 -21.79 -28.23
C GLY A 271 6.05 -23.29 -28.22
N VAL A 272 6.65 -23.78 -27.18
CA VAL A 272 6.95 -25.21 -26.98
C VAL A 272 5.63 -25.97 -26.78
N ALA A 273 5.32 -26.92 -27.67
CA ALA A 273 4.06 -27.66 -27.61
C ALA A 273 4.07 -28.61 -26.40
N VAL A 274 3.04 -28.49 -25.54
CA VAL A 274 2.90 -29.32 -24.35
C VAL A 274 1.52 -29.99 -24.26
N ASP A 275 1.48 -31.13 -23.56
CA ASP A 275 0.24 -31.80 -23.19
C ASP A 275 -0.46 -31.15 -21.96
N VAL A 276 -1.53 -31.75 -21.48
CA VAL A 276 -2.27 -31.28 -20.29
C VAL A 276 -1.48 -31.34 -18.99
N HIS A 277 -0.39 -32.08 -18.94
CA HIS A 277 0.55 -32.16 -17.84
C HIS A 277 1.77 -31.24 -18.02
N CYS A 278 1.75 -30.35 -19.01
CA CYS A 278 2.83 -29.47 -19.41
C CYS A 278 4.11 -30.21 -19.88
N ARG A 279 4.02 -31.49 -20.31
CA ARG A 279 5.11 -32.25 -20.89
C ARG A 279 5.28 -31.93 -22.37
N THR A 280 6.52 -31.87 -22.81
CA THR A 280 6.84 -31.73 -24.25
C THR A 280 6.79 -33.10 -24.96
N THR A 281 7.29 -33.19 -26.19
CA THR A 281 7.48 -34.47 -26.89
C THR A 281 8.54 -35.38 -26.26
N ASP A 282 9.38 -34.83 -25.39
CA ASP A 282 10.30 -35.59 -24.55
C ASP A 282 9.69 -35.74 -23.15
N PRO A 283 9.56 -37.01 -22.62
CA PRO A 283 8.87 -37.25 -21.34
C PRO A 283 9.62 -36.69 -20.11
N TYR A 284 10.86 -36.29 -20.24
CA TYR A 284 11.69 -35.70 -19.17
C TYR A 284 11.77 -34.16 -19.25
N VAL A 285 11.13 -33.56 -20.27
CA VAL A 285 11.17 -32.12 -20.50
C VAL A 285 9.78 -31.53 -20.43
N TYR A 286 9.61 -30.53 -19.58
CA TYR A 286 8.39 -29.75 -19.38
C TYR A 286 8.60 -28.33 -19.91
N ALA A 287 7.50 -27.63 -20.26
CA ALA A 287 7.53 -26.20 -20.53
C ALA A 287 6.33 -25.50 -19.90
N ILE A 288 6.58 -24.35 -19.27
CA ILE A 288 5.57 -23.60 -18.51
C ILE A 288 5.63 -22.09 -18.79
N GLY A 289 4.49 -21.42 -18.67
CA GLY A 289 4.38 -19.96 -18.86
C GLY A 289 4.37 -19.55 -20.33
N GLU A 290 4.83 -18.34 -20.62
CA GLU A 290 4.72 -17.70 -21.95
C GLU A 290 5.56 -18.35 -23.05
N CYS A 291 6.49 -19.26 -22.72
CA CYS A 291 7.23 -20.04 -23.71
C CYS A 291 6.48 -21.29 -24.19
N ALA A 292 5.42 -21.71 -23.50
CA ALA A 292 4.68 -22.93 -23.80
C ALA A 292 3.45 -22.66 -24.66
N GLN A 293 3.17 -23.58 -25.61
CA GLN A 293 1.90 -23.67 -26.33
C GLN A 293 1.12 -24.88 -25.79
N THR A 294 -0.03 -24.60 -25.21
CA THR A 294 -0.91 -25.63 -24.61
C THR A 294 -1.65 -26.46 -25.65
N SER A 295 -2.24 -27.57 -25.22
CA SER A 295 -2.96 -28.53 -26.09
C SER A 295 -4.11 -27.93 -26.88
N ASP A 296 -4.69 -26.80 -26.43
CA ASP A 296 -5.70 -26.02 -27.16
C ASP A 296 -5.11 -25.08 -28.22
N GLY A 297 -3.79 -25.13 -28.45
CA GLY A 297 -3.06 -24.31 -29.43
C GLY A 297 -2.78 -22.87 -28.98
N ARG A 298 -3.01 -22.52 -27.72
CA ARG A 298 -2.82 -21.16 -27.19
C ARG A 298 -1.44 -20.99 -26.54
N VAL A 299 -0.92 -19.77 -26.66
CA VAL A 299 0.15 -19.25 -25.85
C VAL A 299 -0.46 -18.15 -24.97
N TYR A 300 -0.40 -18.32 -23.67
CA TYR A 300 -0.98 -17.37 -22.72
C TYR A 300 0.02 -16.26 -22.40
N GLY A 301 -0.32 -15.02 -22.73
CA GLY A 301 0.48 -13.83 -22.41
C GLY A 301 0.13 -13.20 -21.04
N LEU A 302 -0.22 -14.02 -20.05
CA LEU A 302 -0.61 -13.62 -18.69
C LEU A 302 0.11 -14.50 -17.67
N VAL A 303 0.34 -13.96 -16.47
CA VAL A 303 1.07 -14.67 -15.39
C VAL A 303 0.24 -15.80 -14.79
N ALA A 304 -1.06 -15.56 -14.54
CA ALA A 304 -1.93 -16.51 -13.84
C ALA A 304 -2.01 -17.92 -14.50
N PRO A 305 -2.15 -18.03 -15.83
CA PRO A 305 -2.03 -19.33 -16.50
C PRO A 305 -0.70 -20.04 -16.26
N GLY A 306 0.41 -19.28 -16.29
CA GLY A 306 1.74 -19.81 -16.02
C GLY A 306 1.90 -20.35 -14.59
N TYR A 307 1.27 -19.72 -13.60
CA TYR A 307 1.24 -20.21 -12.22
C TYR A 307 0.47 -21.53 -12.10
N GLN A 308 -0.66 -21.67 -12.81
CA GLN A 308 -1.40 -22.93 -12.85
C GLN A 308 -0.60 -24.06 -13.52
N MET A 309 0.15 -23.73 -14.59
CA MET A 309 1.06 -24.69 -15.22
C MET A 309 2.20 -25.10 -14.28
N ALA A 310 2.76 -24.15 -13.50
CA ALA A 310 3.79 -24.45 -12.50
C ALA A 310 3.27 -25.40 -11.41
N GLU A 311 2.02 -25.21 -10.95
CA GLU A 311 1.36 -26.10 -10.00
C GLU A 311 1.16 -27.50 -10.57
N ALA A 312 0.72 -27.61 -11.85
CA ALA A 312 0.55 -28.89 -12.52
C ALA A 312 1.89 -29.64 -12.66
N VAL A 313 2.99 -28.95 -13.02
CA VAL A 313 4.32 -29.55 -13.09
C VAL A 313 4.85 -29.94 -11.70
N ALA A 314 4.62 -29.11 -10.67
CA ALA A 314 4.99 -29.45 -9.31
C ALA A 314 4.28 -30.74 -8.83
N ASP A 315 3.02 -30.93 -9.20
CA ASP A 315 2.27 -32.16 -8.90
C ASP A 315 2.81 -33.37 -9.66
N GLN A 316 3.21 -33.20 -10.95
CA GLN A 316 3.89 -34.27 -11.72
C GLN A 316 5.24 -34.68 -11.12
N LEU A 317 5.98 -33.74 -10.53
CA LEU A 317 7.31 -33.99 -9.97
C LEU A 317 7.29 -34.49 -8.52
N ALA A 318 6.25 -34.16 -7.75
CA ALA A 318 6.23 -34.35 -6.30
C ALA A 318 4.92 -34.86 -5.72
N GLY A 319 3.84 -34.85 -6.50
CA GLY A 319 2.51 -35.31 -6.10
C GLY A 319 2.16 -36.68 -6.64
N ASP A 320 0.88 -36.95 -6.81
CA ASP A 320 0.33 -38.14 -7.43
C ASP A 320 0.26 -38.05 -8.97
N GLY A 321 0.66 -36.91 -9.54
CA GLY A 321 0.69 -36.65 -10.97
C GLY A 321 -0.69 -36.50 -11.62
N ALA A 322 -1.73 -36.25 -10.84
CA ALA A 322 -3.11 -36.16 -11.32
C ALA A 322 -3.49 -34.77 -11.84
N ALA A 323 -2.72 -33.74 -11.49
CA ALA A 323 -3.06 -32.37 -11.88
C ALA A 323 -2.89 -32.11 -13.38
N GLU A 324 -3.91 -31.54 -14.01
CA GLU A 324 -3.98 -31.23 -15.43
C GLU A 324 -4.17 -29.73 -15.66
N PHE A 325 -3.47 -29.18 -16.63
CA PHE A 325 -3.75 -27.85 -17.17
C PHE A 325 -4.63 -27.95 -18.41
N THR A 326 -5.92 -27.70 -18.24
CA THR A 326 -6.92 -27.77 -19.32
C THR A 326 -7.31 -26.42 -19.89
N GLY A 327 -6.58 -25.37 -19.52
CA GLY A 327 -6.85 -23.98 -19.89
C GLY A 327 -6.98 -23.06 -18.68
N ALA A 328 -6.95 -21.77 -18.91
CA ALA A 328 -7.04 -20.78 -17.86
C ALA A 328 -7.99 -19.62 -18.20
N ASP A 329 -8.50 -19.00 -17.17
CA ASP A 329 -9.25 -17.73 -17.27
C ASP A 329 -8.34 -16.60 -17.74
N THR A 330 -8.73 -15.93 -18.83
CA THR A 330 -8.02 -14.81 -19.43
C THR A 330 -8.62 -13.46 -19.04
N SER A 331 -9.50 -13.43 -18.03
CA SER A 331 -10.08 -12.19 -17.52
C SER A 331 -9.00 -11.24 -17.04
N THR A 332 -9.16 -9.96 -17.35
CA THR A 332 -8.21 -8.89 -16.99
C THR A 332 -8.94 -7.77 -16.27
N ARG A 333 -8.28 -7.17 -15.29
CA ARG A 333 -8.67 -5.90 -14.70
C ARG A 333 -7.44 -5.03 -14.52
N LEU A 334 -7.47 -3.86 -15.11
CA LEU A 334 -6.36 -2.92 -15.11
C LEU A 334 -6.83 -1.53 -14.68
N LYS A 335 -6.01 -0.87 -13.87
CA LYS A 335 -6.06 0.59 -13.66
C LYS A 335 -4.89 1.22 -14.41
N LEU A 336 -5.18 1.74 -15.60
CA LEU A 336 -4.19 2.36 -16.45
C LEU A 336 -4.40 3.87 -16.47
N LEU A 337 -3.38 4.64 -16.09
CA LEU A 337 -3.43 6.11 -16.16
C LEU A 337 -4.71 6.70 -15.52
N GLY A 338 -5.28 6.03 -14.51
CA GLY A 338 -6.55 6.43 -13.90
C GLY A 338 -7.81 5.88 -14.59
N ALA A 339 -7.72 5.20 -15.74
CA ALA A 339 -8.83 4.46 -16.33
C ALA A 339 -8.95 3.06 -15.70
N ASP A 340 -10.13 2.70 -15.19
CA ASP A 340 -10.45 1.35 -14.71
C ASP A 340 -11.03 0.55 -15.88
N VAL A 341 -10.34 -0.52 -16.29
CA VAL A 341 -10.74 -1.37 -17.44
C VAL A 341 -10.79 -2.82 -17.01
N ALA A 342 -11.89 -3.51 -17.26
CA ALA A 342 -12.03 -4.94 -17.01
C ALA A 342 -12.71 -5.66 -18.16
N SER A 343 -12.28 -6.90 -18.40
CA SER A 343 -12.88 -7.82 -19.35
C SER A 343 -12.85 -9.22 -18.76
N PHE A 344 -13.92 -9.98 -18.91
CA PHE A 344 -14.06 -11.32 -18.35
C PHE A 344 -14.96 -12.22 -19.20
N GLY A 345 -14.80 -13.52 -19.07
CA GLY A 345 -15.48 -14.52 -19.84
C GLY A 345 -15.15 -14.41 -21.33
N ASP A 346 -16.13 -14.67 -22.20
CA ASP A 346 -16.05 -14.41 -23.65
C ASP A 346 -16.93 -13.21 -24.02
N PRO A 347 -16.42 -11.96 -23.95
CA PRO A 347 -17.19 -10.76 -24.26
C PRO A 347 -17.41 -10.53 -25.75
N PHE A 348 -16.83 -11.41 -26.61
CA PHE A 348 -16.93 -11.40 -28.06
C PHE A 348 -17.64 -12.64 -28.61
N ALA A 349 -18.24 -13.47 -27.74
CA ALA A 349 -18.92 -14.67 -28.18
C ALA A 349 -19.93 -14.35 -29.30
N ALA A 350 -19.68 -14.91 -30.47
CA ALA A 350 -20.52 -14.71 -31.65
C ALA A 350 -21.59 -15.81 -31.69
N GLY A 351 -22.87 -15.44 -31.67
CA GLY A 351 -24.01 -16.34 -31.89
C GLY A 351 -25.26 -15.54 -32.17
N ALA A 352 -26.09 -16.02 -33.08
CA ALA A 352 -27.32 -15.32 -33.48
C ALA A 352 -28.37 -15.19 -32.36
N GLU A 353 -28.09 -15.78 -31.18
CA GLU A 353 -29.01 -15.83 -30.03
C GLU A 353 -28.43 -15.15 -28.78
N ALA A 354 -27.22 -14.55 -28.85
CA ALA A 354 -26.65 -13.83 -27.70
C ALA A 354 -27.30 -12.45 -27.55
N THR A 355 -27.71 -12.09 -26.34
CA THR A 355 -28.29 -10.79 -26.00
C THR A 355 -27.18 -9.89 -25.43
N GLU A 356 -26.97 -8.76 -26.08
CA GLU A 356 -26.05 -7.73 -25.65
C GLU A 356 -26.80 -6.67 -24.86
N LEU A 357 -26.27 -6.32 -23.67
CA LEU A 357 -26.77 -5.25 -22.80
C LEU A 357 -25.65 -4.24 -22.61
N VAL A 358 -25.91 -2.99 -22.98
CA VAL A 358 -24.89 -1.93 -22.93
C VAL A 358 -25.41 -0.75 -22.15
N PHE A 359 -24.57 -0.22 -21.25
CA PHE A 359 -24.72 1.09 -20.62
C PHE A 359 -23.51 1.94 -21.02
N SER A 360 -23.76 3.17 -21.50
CA SER A 360 -22.70 4.11 -21.85
C SER A 360 -23.05 5.51 -21.38
N ASP A 361 -22.11 6.15 -20.64
CA ASP A 361 -22.18 7.57 -20.29
C ASP A 361 -20.89 8.27 -20.78
N GLY A 362 -20.99 8.95 -21.92
CA GLY A 362 -19.86 9.65 -22.52
C GLY A 362 -19.39 10.89 -21.74
N ARG A 363 -20.17 11.40 -20.77
CA ARG A 363 -19.75 12.53 -19.93
C ARG A 363 -18.80 12.06 -18.84
N GLU A 364 -19.06 10.87 -18.26
CA GLU A 364 -18.28 10.28 -17.19
C GLU A 364 -17.20 9.30 -17.74
N GLY A 365 -17.15 9.09 -19.07
CA GLY A 365 -16.21 8.12 -19.68
C GLY A 365 -16.49 6.67 -19.32
N VAL A 366 -17.76 6.32 -19.03
CA VAL A 366 -18.17 4.98 -18.60
C VAL A 366 -18.78 4.21 -19.75
N TYR A 367 -18.31 2.97 -19.93
CA TYR A 367 -18.89 1.98 -20.82
C TYR A 367 -18.94 0.62 -20.13
N LYS A 368 -20.12 0.00 -20.09
CA LYS A 368 -20.34 -1.33 -19.51
C LYS A 368 -21.14 -2.18 -20.48
N LYS A 369 -20.67 -3.39 -20.74
CA LYS A 369 -21.34 -4.37 -21.61
C LYS A 369 -21.40 -5.70 -20.90
N LEU A 370 -22.56 -6.35 -20.94
CA LEU A 370 -22.77 -7.75 -20.59
C LEU A 370 -23.31 -8.50 -21.79
N LEU A 371 -22.81 -9.71 -21.99
CA LEU A 371 -23.26 -10.61 -23.03
C LEU A 371 -23.92 -11.84 -22.39
N LEU A 372 -25.20 -12.06 -22.65
CA LEU A 372 -26.01 -13.19 -22.14
C LEU A 372 -26.30 -14.20 -23.26
N GLY A 373 -26.17 -15.47 -22.96
CA GLY A 373 -26.61 -16.56 -23.84
C GLY A 373 -28.14 -16.71 -23.90
N PRO A 374 -28.66 -17.51 -24.82
CA PRO A 374 -30.10 -17.73 -24.97
C PRO A 374 -30.77 -18.38 -23.76
N ASP A 375 -30.00 -19.05 -22.92
CA ASP A 375 -30.44 -19.62 -21.65
C ASP A 375 -30.36 -18.64 -20.45
N GLY A 376 -29.96 -17.39 -20.71
CA GLY A 376 -29.80 -16.33 -19.73
C GLY A 376 -28.52 -16.42 -18.88
N ARG A 377 -27.55 -17.26 -19.30
CA ARG A 377 -26.22 -17.31 -18.65
C ARG A 377 -25.33 -16.16 -19.12
N LEU A 378 -24.55 -15.64 -18.21
CA LEU A 378 -23.53 -14.63 -18.52
C LEU A 378 -22.38 -15.25 -19.30
N LEU A 379 -22.20 -14.86 -20.57
CA LEU A 379 -21.07 -15.32 -21.40
C LEU A 379 -19.80 -14.55 -21.11
N GLY A 380 -19.93 -13.23 -20.93
CA GLY A 380 -18.80 -12.35 -20.65
C GLY A 380 -19.22 -10.90 -20.53
N GLY A 381 -18.25 -10.02 -20.30
CA GLY A 381 -18.52 -8.59 -20.17
C GLY A 381 -17.28 -7.72 -20.30
N ILE A 382 -17.52 -6.44 -20.58
CA ILE A 382 -16.53 -5.36 -20.70
C ILE A 382 -16.97 -4.22 -19.79
N LEU A 383 -16.06 -3.71 -18.97
CA LEU A 383 -16.28 -2.57 -18.09
C LEU A 383 -15.14 -1.57 -18.30
N VAL A 384 -15.44 -0.32 -18.64
CA VAL A 384 -14.48 0.77 -18.82
C VAL A 384 -14.96 2.00 -18.05
N GLY A 385 -14.06 2.65 -17.34
CA GLY A 385 -14.32 3.83 -16.51
C GLY A 385 -14.88 3.51 -15.12
N ASP A 386 -15.75 2.52 -15.01
CA ASP A 386 -16.28 1.97 -13.76
C ASP A 386 -16.32 0.43 -13.85
N ALA A 387 -15.36 -0.22 -13.19
CA ALA A 387 -15.28 -1.67 -13.11
C ALA A 387 -15.59 -2.20 -11.69
N GLU A 388 -16.35 -1.49 -10.87
CA GLU A 388 -16.72 -1.93 -9.51
C GLU A 388 -17.43 -3.27 -9.51
N ALA A 389 -18.35 -3.49 -10.47
CA ALA A 389 -19.10 -4.72 -10.60
C ALA A 389 -18.26 -5.95 -11.02
N TYR A 390 -16.99 -5.78 -11.41
CA TYR A 390 -16.15 -6.89 -11.90
C TYR A 390 -16.04 -8.05 -10.92
N GLY A 391 -15.82 -7.75 -9.62
CA GLY A 391 -15.69 -8.78 -8.58
C GLY A 391 -16.94 -9.62 -8.38
N SER A 392 -18.12 -9.05 -8.64
CA SER A 392 -19.41 -9.74 -8.56
C SER A 392 -19.79 -10.45 -9.86
N LEU A 393 -19.38 -9.92 -11.02
CA LEU A 393 -19.76 -10.45 -12.33
C LEU A 393 -18.87 -11.63 -12.77
N LYS A 394 -17.56 -11.49 -12.64
CA LYS A 394 -16.60 -12.49 -13.10
C LYS A 394 -16.89 -13.92 -12.60
N PRO A 395 -17.16 -14.15 -11.29
CA PRO A 395 -17.49 -15.48 -10.79
C PRO A 395 -18.78 -16.10 -11.35
N HIS A 396 -19.63 -15.29 -12.01
CA HIS A 396 -20.85 -15.74 -12.67
C HIS A 396 -20.67 -15.98 -14.17
N ALA A 397 -19.47 -15.82 -14.74
CA ALA A 397 -19.22 -16.22 -16.13
C ALA A 397 -19.57 -17.70 -16.33
N GLY A 398 -20.37 -17.99 -17.36
CA GLY A 398 -20.97 -19.32 -17.63
C GLY A 398 -22.18 -19.68 -16.78
N ARG A 399 -22.67 -18.79 -15.92
CA ARG A 399 -23.80 -19.01 -15.00
C ARG A 399 -24.86 -17.93 -15.14
N ARG A 400 -26.07 -18.18 -14.56
CA ARG A 400 -27.06 -17.12 -14.44
C ARG A 400 -26.68 -16.12 -13.39
N LEU A 401 -26.95 -14.83 -13.64
CA LEU A 401 -26.72 -13.77 -12.67
C LEU A 401 -27.67 -13.91 -11.47
N PRO A 402 -27.20 -13.55 -10.25
CA PRO A 402 -28.01 -13.61 -9.02
C PRO A 402 -29.03 -12.46 -8.91
N ALA A 403 -28.94 -11.46 -9.79
CA ALA A 403 -29.83 -10.31 -9.87
C ALA A 403 -30.03 -9.92 -11.35
N PRO A 404 -31.05 -9.09 -11.69
CA PRO A 404 -31.21 -8.57 -13.04
C PRO A 404 -29.94 -7.88 -13.54
N PRO A 405 -29.56 -8.01 -14.81
CA PRO A 405 -28.33 -7.43 -15.37
C PRO A 405 -28.17 -5.93 -15.16
N GLU A 406 -29.30 -5.21 -15.10
CA GLU A 406 -29.36 -3.76 -14.87
C GLU A 406 -28.73 -3.36 -13.53
N ALA A 407 -28.80 -4.23 -12.51
CA ALA A 407 -28.20 -4.00 -11.20
C ALA A 407 -26.65 -3.87 -11.27
N PHE A 408 -26.03 -4.47 -12.29
CA PHE A 408 -24.58 -4.43 -12.51
C PHE A 408 -24.15 -3.33 -13.49
N LEU A 409 -25.08 -2.88 -14.35
CA LEU A 409 -24.81 -1.91 -15.41
C LEU A 409 -25.07 -0.47 -14.95
N LEU A 410 -26.19 -0.24 -14.23
CA LEU A 410 -26.63 1.11 -13.91
C LEU A 410 -25.96 1.62 -12.62
N PRO A 411 -25.50 2.88 -12.59
CA PRO A 411 -25.06 3.51 -11.37
C PRO A 411 -26.26 3.76 -10.42
N ALA A 412 -26.00 3.82 -9.11
CA ALA A 412 -27.05 4.04 -8.09
C ALA A 412 -27.86 5.32 -8.34
N ALA A 413 -27.22 6.39 -8.82
CA ALA A 413 -27.87 7.65 -9.18
C ALA A 413 -28.87 7.53 -10.36
N ALA A 414 -28.75 6.49 -11.19
CA ALA A 414 -29.65 6.17 -12.30
C ALA A 414 -30.70 5.11 -11.95
N GLY A 415 -30.90 4.80 -10.66
CA GLY A 415 -31.84 3.80 -10.18
C GLY A 415 -31.28 2.38 -10.13
N GLY A 416 -29.95 2.22 -10.19
CA GLY A 416 -29.28 0.93 -10.01
C GLY A 416 -29.52 0.38 -8.60
N ALA A 417 -29.78 -0.95 -8.50
CA ALA A 417 -29.85 -1.63 -7.21
C ALA A 417 -28.42 -1.81 -6.64
N PRO A 418 -28.28 -1.94 -5.31
CA PRO A 418 -26.98 -2.31 -4.72
C PRO A 418 -26.47 -3.62 -5.33
N LEU A 419 -25.16 -3.68 -5.61
CA LEU A 419 -24.51 -4.88 -6.16
C LEU A 419 -24.72 -6.07 -5.20
N PRO A 420 -25.03 -7.28 -5.73
CA PRO A 420 -25.08 -8.47 -4.91
C PRO A 420 -23.73 -8.68 -4.19
N GLY A 421 -23.80 -8.84 -2.87
CA GLY A 421 -22.60 -9.04 -2.04
C GLY A 421 -22.00 -10.45 -2.22
N ALA A 422 -20.90 -10.70 -1.52
CA ALA A 422 -20.16 -11.98 -1.56
C ALA A 422 -21.02 -13.20 -1.16
N ALA A 423 -22.13 -12.99 -0.42
CA ALA A 423 -23.10 -14.05 -0.12
C ALA A 423 -23.69 -14.69 -1.37
N ALA A 424 -23.86 -13.93 -2.43
CA ALA A 424 -24.42 -14.41 -3.70
C ALA A 424 -23.41 -15.19 -4.56
N LEU A 425 -22.11 -15.18 -4.22
CA LEU A 425 -21.10 -15.93 -4.93
C LEU A 425 -21.23 -17.43 -4.60
N PRO A 426 -21.21 -18.33 -5.60
CA PRO A 426 -21.16 -19.76 -5.35
C PRO A 426 -19.82 -20.18 -4.72
N ASP A 427 -19.81 -21.28 -3.97
CA ASP A 427 -18.60 -21.71 -3.23
C ASP A 427 -17.44 -22.16 -4.14
N ASP A 428 -17.76 -22.67 -5.32
CA ASP A 428 -16.79 -23.03 -6.37
C ASP A 428 -16.33 -21.82 -7.23
N ALA A 429 -16.86 -20.63 -6.96
CA ALA A 429 -16.45 -19.41 -7.65
C ALA A 429 -14.99 -19.07 -7.33
N VAL A 430 -14.14 -18.94 -8.35
CA VAL A 430 -12.75 -18.53 -8.20
C VAL A 430 -12.70 -17.04 -7.83
N VAL A 431 -12.35 -16.75 -6.58
CA VAL A 431 -12.22 -15.37 -6.08
C VAL A 431 -10.79 -14.81 -6.28
N CYS A 432 -9.78 -15.67 -6.28
CA CYS A 432 -8.41 -15.30 -6.61
C CYS A 432 -7.92 -16.09 -7.83
N SER A 433 -7.79 -15.41 -8.98
CA SER A 433 -7.35 -16.06 -10.22
C SER A 433 -5.86 -16.38 -10.25
N CYS A 434 -5.02 -15.56 -9.59
CA CYS A 434 -3.57 -15.77 -9.54
C CYS A 434 -3.21 -17.12 -8.90
N HIS A 435 -3.93 -17.51 -7.85
CA HIS A 435 -3.70 -18.74 -7.09
C HIS A 435 -4.83 -19.75 -7.21
N ASN A 436 -5.80 -19.52 -8.11
CA ASN A 436 -6.96 -20.38 -8.35
C ASN A 436 -7.75 -20.73 -7.07
N VAL A 437 -7.87 -19.77 -6.14
CA VAL A 437 -8.54 -19.98 -4.84
C VAL A 437 -10.02 -19.69 -4.97
N THR A 438 -10.86 -20.65 -4.58
CA THR A 438 -12.32 -20.50 -4.62
C THR A 438 -12.86 -19.82 -3.35
N LYS A 439 -14.09 -19.29 -3.41
CA LYS A 439 -14.80 -18.77 -2.22
C LYS A 439 -14.91 -19.85 -1.15
N GLY A 440 -15.25 -21.09 -1.53
CA GLY A 440 -15.39 -22.22 -0.60
C GLY A 440 -14.07 -22.51 0.12
N ALA A 441 -12.92 -22.48 -0.58
CA ALA A 441 -11.61 -22.65 0.04
C ALA A 441 -11.30 -21.52 1.03
N VAL A 442 -11.62 -20.27 0.69
CA VAL A 442 -11.49 -19.14 1.61
C VAL A 442 -12.41 -19.31 2.82
N SER A 443 -13.67 -19.67 2.61
CA SER A 443 -14.64 -19.88 3.69
C SER A 443 -14.25 -21.04 4.62
N ALA A 444 -13.71 -22.12 4.05
CA ALA A 444 -13.20 -23.26 4.82
C ALA A 444 -12.00 -22.85 5.68
N ALA A 445 -11.01 -22.15 5.09
CA ALA A 445 -9.85 -21.64 5.83
C ALA A 445 -10.26 -20.67 6.97
N ILE A 446 -11.25 -19.80 6.72
CA ILE A 446 -11.81 -18.91 7.75
C ILE A 446 -12.39 -19.72 8.91
N ALA A 447 -13.18 -20.76 8.62
CA ALA A 447 -13.83 -21.60 9.63
C ALA A 447 -12.82 -22.47 10.41
N GLU A 448 -11.87 -23.08 9.70
CA GLU A 448 -10.90 -24.01 10.28
C GLU A 448 -9.85 -23.30 11.15
N HIS A 449 -9.36 -22.15 10.69
CA HIS A 449 -8.29 -21.41 11.38
C HIS A 449 -8.79 -20.19 12.17
N GLY A 450 -10.10 -19.94 12.21
CA GLY A 450 -10.69 -18.81 12.93
C GLY A 450 -10.21 -17.45 12.42
N LEU A 451 -9.98 -17.31 11.10
CA LEU A 451 -9.39 -16.12 10.51
C LEU A 451 -10.35 -14.91 10.62
N THR A 452 -9.83 -13.77 11.05
CA THR A 452 -10.64 -12.56 11.30
C THR A 452 -10.32 -11.39 10.39
N ASP A 453 -9.28 -11.49 9.56
CA ASP A 453 -8.82 -10.43 8.66
C ASP A 453 -8.27 -10.98 7.34
N VAL A 454 -8.14 -10.09 6.36
CA VAL A 454 -7.59 -10.43 5.03
C VAL A 454 -6.14 -10.91 5.11
N GLY A 455 -5.37 -10.41 6.08
CA GLY A 455 -3.98 -10.84 6.28
C GLY A 455 -3.91 -12.32 6.63
N GLY A 456 -4.78 -12.79 7.54
CA GLY A 456 -4.92 -14.21 7.87
C GLY A 456 -5.32 -15.05 6.66
N VAL A 457 -6.31 -14.58 5.89
CA VAL A 457 -6.74 -15.27 4.65
C VAL A 457 -5.59 -15.37 3.64
N LYS A 458 -4.82 -14.30 3.45
CA LYS A 458 -3.64 -14.30 2.57
C LYS A 458 -2.60 -15.34 2.99
N ARG A 459 -2.28 -15.40 4.27
CA ARG A 459 -1.30 -16.39 4.81
C ARG A 459 -1.77 -17.83 4.62
N CYS A 460 -3.04 -18.13 4.89
CA CYS A 460 -3.55 -19.50 4.81
C CYS A 460 -3.88 -19.96 3.39
N THR A 461 -4.34 -19.06 2.51
CA THR A 461 -4.87 -19.45 1.18
C THR A 461 -4.05 -18.89 0.03
N ARG A 462 -3.12 -17.97 0.29
CA ARG A 462 -2.36 -17.17 -0.70
C ARG A 462 -3.26 -16.26 -1.56
N ALA A 463 -4.58 -16.28 -1.38
CA ALA A 463 -5.46 -15.38 -2.08
C ALA A 463 -5.12 -13.93 -1.75
N GLY A 464 -4.91 -13.09 -2.78
CA GLY A 464 -4.58 -11.67 -2.61
C GLY A 464 -3.09 -11.36 -2.44
N THR A 465 -2.19 -12.34 -2.56
CA THR A 465 -0.73 -12.11 -2.52
C THR A 465 -0.13 -11.82 -3.92
N GLY A 466 -0.82 -12.15 -5.00
CA GLY A 466 -0.41 -11.81 -6.37
C GLY A 466 -0.86 -10.39 -6.75
N CYS A 467 -1.66 -10.23 -7.82
CA CYS A 467 -2.08 -8.92 -8.35
C CYS A 467 -2.93 -8.05 -7.38
N GLY A 468 -3.35 -8.57 -6.24
CA GLY A 468 -4.15 -7.85 -5.23
C GLY A 468 -5.61 -7.56 -5.63
N GLY A 469 -6.03 -7.87 -6.83
CA GLY A 469 -7.37 -7.54 -7.36
C GLY A 469 -8.54 -8.18 -6.60
N CYS A 470 -8.29 -9.25 -5.87
CA CYS A 470 -9.33 -9.97 -5.10
C CYS A 470 -9.46 -9.48 -3.64
N VAL A 471 -8.62 -8.58 -3.14
CA VAL A 471 -8.60 -8.16 -1.72
C VAL A 471 -9.97 -7.67 -1.24
N GLY A 472 -10.68 -6.87 -2.06
CA GLY A 472 -12.05 -6.43 -1.73
C GLY A 472 -13.05 -7.59 -1.64
N THR A 473 -12.93 -8.58 -2.51
CA THR A 473 -13.78 -9.79 -2.48
C THR A 473 -13.48 -10.66 -1.26
N LEU A 474 -12.20 -10.81 -0.88
CA LEU A 474 -11.80 -11.53 0.33
C LEU A 474 -12.38 -10.89 1.60
N GLN A 475 -12.35 -9.56 1.68
CA GLN A 475 -12.98 -8.83 2.79
C GLN A 475 -14.49 -9.07 2.82
N ALA A 476 -15.15 -9.05 1.67
CA ALA A 476 -16.58 -9.32 1.58
C ALA A 476 -16.94 -10.78 1.94
N VAL A 477 -16.08 -11.75 1.66
CA VAL A 477 -16.25 -13.15 2.09
C VAL A 477 -16.12 -13.29 3.60
N LEU A 478 -15.13 -12.62 4.22
CA LEU A 478 -14.99 -12.54 5.67
C LEU A 478 -16.25 -11.94 6.33
N ASP A 479 -16.78 -10.86 5.75
CA ASP A 479 -17.99 -10.20 6.25
C ASP A 479 -19.21 -11.15 6.21
N VAL A 480 -19.33 -12.00 5.16
CA VAL A 480 -20.41 -12.99 5.00
C VAL A 480 -20.22 -14.23 5.87
N ALA A 481 -18.98 -14.65 6.11
CA ALA A 481 -18.69 -15.83 6.92
C ALA A 481 -19.14 -15.67 8.40
N GLY A 482 -19.74 -14.51 8.73
CA GLY A 482 -20.24 -14.24 10.07
C GLY A 482 -19.10 -14.15 11.09
N VAL A 483 -17.88 -13.96 10.61
CA VAL A 483 -16.78 -13.51 11.46
C VAL A 483 -17.26 -12.21 12.05
N ALA A 484 -17.78 -12.27 13.27
CA ALA A 484 -18.22 -11.09 13.98
C ALA A 484 -17.04 -10.11 13.94
N LYS A 485 -17.18 -9.00 13.19
CA LYS A 485 -16.28 -7.87 13.38
C LYS A 485 -16.23 -7.71 14.89
N ARG A 486 -15.05 -7.87 15.49
CA ARG A 486 -14.93 -7.60 16.92
C ARG A 486 -15.57 -6.25 17.11
N ARG A 487 -16.72 -6.21 17.78
CA ARG A 487 -17.44 -4.95 18.02
C ARG A 487 -16.52 -3.97 18.72
N GLY A 488 -15.66 -4.50 19.59
CA GLY A 488 -14.76 -3.72 20.40
C GLY A 488 -13.39 -3.44 19.76
N LEU A 489 -12.60 -2.69 20.50
CA LEU A 489 -11.33 -2.11 20.07
C LEU A 489 -10.26 -3.18 19.75
N CYS A 490 -10.15 -4.22 20.59
CA CYS A 490 -9.16 -5.29 20.50
C CYS A 490 -9.52 -6.46 21.43
N GLU A 491 -8.64 -7.47 21.51
CA GLU A 491 -8.83 -8.63 22.42
C GLU A 491 -8.98 -8.24 23.90
N HIS A 492 -8.31 -7.15 24.33
CA HIS A 492 -8.39 -6.64 25.70
C HIS A 492 -9.72 -5.91 25.97
N PHE A 493 -10.34 -5.35 24.95
CA PHE A 493 -11.64 -4.67 25.02
C PHE A 493 -12.55 -5.16 23.87
N PRO A 494 -13.01 -6.44 23.91
CA PRO A 494 -13.73 -7.06 22.80
C PRO A 494 -15.14 -6.48 22.59
N GLU A 495 -15.71 -5.88 23.64
CA GLU A 495 -17.08 -5.32 23.63
C GLU A 495 -17.11 -3.79 23.58
N LEU A 496 -15.98 -3.10 23.78
CA LEU A 496 -15.90 -1.65 23.87
C LEU A 496 -15.24 -1.05 22.61
N THR A 497 -15.97 -0.23 21.89
CA THR A 497 -15.45 0.64 20.81
C THR A 497 -14.68 1.82 21.41
N ARG A 498 -13.97 2.60 20.57
CA ARG A 498 -13.28 3.81 21.06
C ARG A 498 -14.25 4.86 21.64
N PRO A 499 -15.41 5.18 21.00
CA PRO A 499 -16.40 6.09 21.62
C PRO A 499 -16.93 5.60 22.98
N GLU A 500 -17.29 4.33 23.08
CA GLU A 500 -17.77 3.76 24.34
C GLU A 500 -16.68 3.79 25.42
N LEU A 501 -15.43 3.55 25.06
CA LEU A 501 -14.28 3.62 25.95
C LEU A 501 -14.00 5.09 26.40
N TYR A 502 -14.19 6.06 25.50
CA TYR A 502 -14.10 7.49 25.83
C TYR A 502 -15.13 7.89 26.88
N GLU A 503 -16.41 7.54 26.65
CA GLU A 503 -17.48 7.86 27.60
C GLU A 503 -17.34 7.13 28.95
N LEU A 504 -16.88 5.88 28.91
CA LEU A 504 -16.59 5.09 30.13
C LEU A 504 -15.50 5.76 30.97
N VAL A 505 -14.35 6.10 30.37
CA VAL A 505 -13.23 6.77 31.06
C VAL A 505 -13.68 8.12 31.64
N ARG A 506 -14.51 8.87 30.91
CA ARG A 506 -15.02 10.17 31.32
C ARG A 506 -16.01 10.06 32.51
N THR A 507 -16.99 9.20 32.39
CA THR A 507 -18.07 9.05 33.39
C THR A 507 -17.58 8.40 34.69
N GLU A 508 -16.76 7.36 34.57
CA GLU A 508 -16.21 6.64 35.72
C GLU A 508 -14.94 7.30 36.29
N ARG A 509 -14.47 8.40 35.63
CA ARG A 509 -13.29 9.18 36.00
C ARG A 509 -12.01 8.33 36.17
N ILE A 510 -11.84 7.36 35.26
CA ILE A 510 -10.68 6.45 35.22
C ILE A 510 -9.43 7.26 34.87
N ARG A 511 -8.36 7.09 35.64
CA ARG A 511 -7.16 7.91 35.53
C ARG A 511 -5.91 7.16 35.05
N SER A 512 -5.98 5.82 34.97
CA SER A 512 -4.85 5.01 34.51
C SER A 512 -5.30 3.87 33.61
N PHE A 513 -4.36 3.39 32.78
CA PHE A 513 -4.59 2.23 31.91
C PHE A 513 -4.78 0.94 32.74
N THR A 514 -4.00 0.79 33.82
CA THR A 514 -4.10 -0.35 34.74
C THR A 514 -5.49 -0.44 35.35
N GLU A 515 -6.00 0.67 35.89
CA GLU A 515 -7.37 0.74 36.44
C GLU A 515 -8.41 0.36 35.38
N LEU A 516 -8.24 0.85 34.12
CA LEU A 516 -9.15 0.53 33.04
C LEU A 516 -9.14 -0.96 32.69
N LEU A 517 -7.95 -1.58 32.60
CA LEU A 517 -7.81 -3.02 32.32
C LEU A 517 -8.39 -3.88 33.45
N GLU A 518 -8.11 -3.54 34.71
CA GLU A 518 -8.60 -4.28 35.87
C GLU A 518 -10.13 -4.29 35.94
N ARG A 519 -10.76 -3.16 35.63
CA ARG A 519 -12.24 -3.01 35.81
C ARG A 519 -13.01 -3.47 34.56
N TYR A 520 -12.47 -3.33 33.37
CA TYR A 520 -13.20 -3.50 32.12
C TYR A 520 -12.45 -4.32 31.04
N GLY A 521 -11.23 -4.76 31.32
CA GLY A 521 -10.46 -5.60 30.43
C GLY A 521 -10.99 -7.05 30.40
N ALA A 522 -10.90 -7.69 29.23
CA ALA A 522 -11.18 -9.12 29.09
C ALA A 522 -10.18 -9.93 29.94
N GLY A 523 -10.68 -10.89 30.75
CA GLY A 523 -9.84 -11.72 31.62
C GLY A 523 -9.79 -11.30 33.09
N GLY A 524 -10.54 -10.25 33.50
CA GLY A 524 -10.83 -9.95 34.89
C GLY A 524 -9.60 -9.81 35.81
N GLY A 525 -8.72 -8.86 35.53
CA GLY A 525 -7.59 -8.54 36.43
C GLY A 525 -6.34 -9.43 36.28
N THR A 526 -6.37 -10.45 35.40
CA THR A 526 -5.20 -11.32 35.15
C THR A 526 -4.33 -10.81 33.97
N VAL A 527 -4.84 -9.84 33.21
CA VAL A 527 -4.12 -9.24 32.07
C VAL A 527 -3.37 -8.00 32.55
N THR A 528 -2.07 -8.10 32.67
CA THR A 528 -1.20 -7.01 33.16
C THR A 528 -0.65 -6.08 32.07
N SER A 529 -0.79 -6.45 30.80
CA SER A 529 -0.29 -5.66 29.66
C SER A 529 -1.29 -5.57 28.53
N GLY A 530 -1.57 -4.36 28.02
CA GLY A 530 -2.41 -4.17 26.83
C GLY A 530 -1.65 -4.42 25.53
N CYS A 531 -2.36 -4.40 24.41
CA CYS A 531 -1.76 -4.59 23.08
C CYS A 531 -1.35 -3.25 22.42
N THR A 532 -0.68 -3.36 21.27
CA THR A 532 -0.24 -2.25 20.42
C THR A 532 -1.41 -1.42 19.86
N VAL A 533 -2.65 -1.89 19.98
CA VAL A 533 -3.89 -1.19 19.57
C VAL A 533 -4.47 -0.37 20.72
N CYS A 534 -4.75 -1.01 21.90
CA CYS A 534 -5.43 -0.31 22.99
C CYS A 534 -4.55 0.72 23.69
N LYS A 535 -3.24 0.44 23.85
CA LYS A 535 -2.31 1.38 24.51
C LYS A 535 -2.36 2.79 23.91
N PRO A 536 -2.07 3.01 22.62
CA PRO A 536 -2.11 4.35 22.03
C PRO A 536 -3.52 4.95 21.95
N VAL A 537 -4.58 4.14 21.89
CA VAL A 537 -5.96 4.64 21.94
C VAL A 537 -6.29 5.17 23.32
N VAL A 538 -5.98 4.42 24.38
CA VAL A 538 -6.22 4.87 25.77
C VAL A 538 -5.35 6.07 26.11
N ALA A 539 -4.07 6.10 25.65
CA ALA A 539 -3.23 7.29 25.77
C ALA A 539 -3.88 8.53 25.13
N ASN A 540 -4.46 8.38 23.94
CA ASN A 540 -5.17 9.46 23.26
C ASN A 540 -6.42 9.92 24.05
N VAL A 541 -7.22 8.98 24.57
CA VAL A 541 -8.42 9.27 25.38
C VAL A 541 -8.05 9.96 26.68
N LEU A 542 -7.08 9.42 27.43
CA LEU A 542 -6.60 10.03 28.67
C LEU A 542 -5.99 11.42 28.43
N GLY A 543 -5.24 11.59 27.33
CA GLY A 543 -4.69 12.90 26.93
C GLY A 543 -5.77 13.93 26.60
N THR A 544 -6.86 13.52 25.93
CA THR A 544 -8.02 14.39 25.65
C THR A 544 -8.76 14.79 26.93
N LEU A 545 -8.96 13.82 27.84
CA LEU A 545 -9.70 14.01 29.10
C LEU A 545 -8.80 14.52 30.24
N ALA A 546 -7.51 14.72 30.00
CA ALA A 546 -6.55 15.11 31.02
C ALA A 546 -7.00 16.32 31.89
N PRO A 547 -7.56 17.41 31.30
CA PRO A 547 -8.07 18.55 32.09
C PRO A 547 -9.22 18.16 33.03
N GLU A 548 -10.09 17.25 32.63
CA GLU A 548 -11.23 16.81 33.42
C GLU A 548 -10.82 15.84 34.53
N LEU A 549 -9.82 14.99 34.25
CA LEU A 549 -9.34 13.96 35.17
C LEU A 549 -8.24 14.46 36.11
N GLY A 550 -7.74 15.69 35.91
CA GLY A 550 -6.62 16.24 36.69
C GLY A 550 -5.30 15.55 36.38
N LEU A 551 -5.12 15.09 35.12
CA LEU A 551 -3.90 14.51 34.61
C LEU A 551 -3.07 15.58 33.89
N ARG A 552 -1.76 15.35 33.76
CA ARG A 552 -0.92 16.19 32.90
C ARG A 552 -1.24 15.95 31.43
N HIS A 553 -1.08 17.00 30.61
CA HIS A 553 -1.34 16.92 29.18
C HIS A 553 -0.41 15.96 28.45
N VAL A 554 0.86 15.91 28.82
CA VAL A 554 1.82 14.87 28.43
C VAL A 554 1.75 13.76 29.46
N LEU A 555 1.42 12.55 29.04
CA LEU A 555 1.30 11.42 29.95
C LEU A 555 2.67 11.03 30.50
N GLU A 556 2.74 10.74 31.80
CA GLU A 556 3.95 10.49 32.55
C GLU A 556 3.92 9.13 33.26
N GLY A 557 5.07 8.69 33.78
CA GLY A 557 5.20 7.43 34.50
C GLY A 557 4.73 6.24 33.67
N GLU A 558 3.93 5.38 34.24
CA GLU A 558 3.34 4.21 33.56
C GLU A 558 2.56 4.59 32.29
N GLN A 559 1.85 5.73 32.32
CA GLN A 559 1.02 6.16 31.21
C GLN A 559 1.85 6.61 29.99
N ALA A 560 3.08 7.01 30.19
CA ALA A 560 3.97 7.38 29.09
C ALA A 560 4.31 6.18 28.21
N ALA A 561 4.32 4.94 28.76
CA ALA A 561 4.53 3.71 27.99
C ALA A 561 3.40 3.36 27.02
N LEU A 562 2.25 4.02 27.15
CA LEU A 562 1.11 3.85 26.25
C LEU A 562 1.26 4.62 24.94
N GLN A 563 2.12 5.64 24.90
CA GLN A 563 2.22 6.56 23.77
C GLN A 563 2.95 5.95 22.58
N ASP A 564 2.51 6.32 21.38
CA ASP A 564 3.26 6.14 20.13
C ASP A 564 4.61 6.89 20.20
N SER A 565 5.63 6.39 19.53
CA SER A 565 6.99 6.98 19.50
C SER A 565 7.00 8.47 19.18
N ASN A 566 6.19 8.88 18.22
CA ASN A 566 6.11 10.28 17.81
C ASN A 566 5.53 11.17 18.93
N ASP A 567 4.52 10.69 19.64
CA ASP A 567 3.95 11.38 20.80
C ASP A 567 4.93 11.36 21.99
N LEU A 568 5.65 10.27 22.19
CA LEU A 568 6.62 10.12 23.27
C LEU A 568 7.79 11.07 23.13
N PHE A 569 8.33 11.23 21.92
CA PHE A 569 9.47 12.09 21.63
C PHE A 569 9.09 13.47 21.12
N LEU A 570 7.80 13.79 21.03
CA LEU A 570 7.25 15.08 20.56
C LEU A 570 7.84 15.52 19.21
N ALA A 571 8.10 14.56 18.32
CA ALA A 571 8.72 14.73 17.01
C ALA A 571 8.36 13.57 16.08
N ASN A 572 8.32 13.77 14.76
CA ASN A 572 8.07 12.67 13.83
C ASN A 572 9.36 11.93 13.51
N LEU A 573 9.37 10.63 13.73
CA LEU A 573 10.41 9.72 13.29
C LEU A 573 10.44 9.65 11.75
N GLN A 574 11.64 9.81 11.16
CA GLN A 574 11.89 9.77 9.72
C GLN A 574 12.40 8.40 9.28
N LYS A 575 12.40 8.12 7.97
CA LYS A 575 12.82 6.82 7.41
C LYS A 575 14.27 6.43 7.76
N ASP A 576 15.14 7.42 7.96
CA ASP A 576 16.55 7.26 8.31
C ASP A 576 16.80 7.16 9.83
N GLY A 577 15.74 7.11 10.64
CA GLY A 577 15.82 7.08 12.10
C GLY A 577 16.00 8.46 12.75
N SER A 578 16.16 9.52 11.97
CA SER A 578 16.19 10.91 12.48
C SER A 578 14.79 11.43 12.82
N TYR A 579 14.70 12.61 13.37
CA TYR A 579 13.45 13.25 13.77
C TYR A 579 13.24 14.59 13.05
N SER A 580 11.96 14.96 12.85
CA SER A 580 11.59 16.30 12.40
C SER A 580 11.27 17.20 13.59
N VAL A 581 11.69 18.46 13.52
CA VAL A 581 11.31 19.52 14.44
C VAL A 581 10.41 20.50 13.71
N VAL A 582 9.22 20.75 14.23
CA VAL A 582 8.22 21.62 13.58
C VAL A 582 7.77 22.69 14.57
N PRO A 583 8.35 23.88 14.53
CA PRO A 583 7.88 25.01 15.32
C PRO A 583 6.50 25.48 14.82
N ARG A 584 5.67 25.96 15.75
CA ARG A 584 4.35 26.50 15.40
C ARG A 584 4.50 27.86 14.74
N VAL A 585 3.84 28.03 13.61
CA VAL A 585 3.73 29.29 12.86
C VAL A 585 2.23 29.53 12.63
N PRO A 586 1.53 30.12 13.63
CA PRO A 586 0.06 30.25 13.59
C PRO A 586 -0.41 31.06 12.38
N GLY A 587 -1.40 30.53 11.67
CA GLY A 587 -1.91 31.15 10.46
C GLY A 587 -0.90 31.36 9.33
N GLY A 588 0.31 30.85 9.45
CA GLY A 588 1.42 31.06 8.50
C GLY A 588 2.14 32.40 8.69
N GLU A 589 1.85 33.18 9.75
CA GLU A 589 2.48 34.45 10.03
C GLU A 589 3.76 34.26 10.86
N ILE A 590 4.87 34.85 10.42
CA ILE A 590 6.19 34.73 11.06
C ILE A 590 6.98 36.03 10.98
N THR A 591 7.72 36.39 12.03
CA THR A 591 8.56 37.58 12.03
C THR A 591 9.93 37.34 11.39
N ALA A 592 10.63 38.41 11.02
CA ALA A 592 11.97 38.33 10.46
C ALA A 592 12.95 37.73 11.46
N GLU A 593 12.86 38.08 12.74
CA GLU A 593 13.70 37.57 13.83
C GLU A 593 13.49 36.06 14.02
N GLN A 594 12.26 35.61 13.96
CA GLN A 594 11.90 34.18 14.04
C GLN A 594 12.45 33.39 12.85
N LEU A 595 12.40 33.93 11.62
CA LEU A 595 13.00 33.31 10.45
C LEU A 595 14.54 33.16 10.61
N ILE A 596 15.21 34.18 11.14
CA ILE A 596 16.66 34.14 11.40
C ILE A 596 16.97 32.99 12.36
N VAL A 597 16.26 32.87 13.47
CA VAL A 597 16.49 31.81 14.47
C VAL A 597 16.26 30.42 13.87
N ILE A 598 15.21 30.20 13.05
CA ILE A 598 15.00 28.92 12.34
C ILE A 598 16.20 28.61 11.45
N GLY A 599 16.69 29.59 10.68
CA GLY A 599 17.84 29.41 9.79
C GLY A 599 19.14 29.10 10.55
N GLU A 600 19.36 29.75 11.68
CA GLU A 600 20.50 29.48 12.56
C GLU A 600 20.44 28.08 13.17
N VAL A 601 19.30 27.67 13.70
CA VAL A 601 19.09 26.35 14.26
C VAL A 601 19.33 25.28 13.18
N ALA A 602 18.79 25.47 11.99
CA ALA A 602 18.99 24.54 10.87
C ALA A 602 20.47 24.42 10.49
N ARG A 603 21.18 25.55 10.36
CA ARG A 603 22.63 25.57 10.04
C ARG A 603 23.47 24.91 11.12
N ASP A 604 23.23 25.22 12.39
CA ASP A 604 24.09 24.80 13.50
C ASP A 604 23.92 23.30 13.82
N HIS A 605 22.75 22.73 13.51
CA HIS A 605 22.45 21.30 13.68
C HIS A 605 22.46 20.51 12.36
N GLY A 606 22.81 21.13 11.23
CA GLY A 606 22.85 20.48 9.91
C GLY A 606 21.49 19.98 9.42
N LEU A 607 20.39 20.68 9.76
CA LEU A 607 19.03 20.22 9.43
C LEU A 607 18.59 20.66 8.04
N TYR A 608 17.87 19.78 7.34
CA TYR A 608 17.19 20.14 6.10
C TYR A 608 15.90 20.91 6.41
N SER A 609 15.77 22.11 5.85
CA SER A 609 14.62 23.00 6.06
C SER A 609 13.66 22.94 4.87
N LYS A 610 12.35 22.84 5.13
CA LYS A 610 11.32 22.83 4.08
C LYS A 610 10.08 23.61 4.50
N ILE A 611 9.63 24.53 3.63
CA ILE A 611 8.29 25.11 3.73
C ILE A 611 7.30 24.05 3.23
N THR A 612 6.38 23.63 4.08
CA THR A 612 5.42 22.56 3.79
C THR A 612 4.04 23.10 3.43
N GLY A 613 3.17 22.28 2.85
CA GLY A 613 1.82 22.65 2.46
C GLY A 613 0.90 23.11 3.61
N GLY A 614 1.36 22.98 4.85
CA GLY A 614 0.69 23.49 6.06
C GLY A 614 1.07 24.94 6.42
N GLN A 615 1.80 25.67 5.57
CA GLN A 615 2.37 27.00 5.87
C GLN A 615 3.29 27.00 7.11
N ARG A 616 4.06 25.93 7.26
CA ARG A 616 5.05 25.76 8.33
C ARG A 616 6.44 25.55 7.72
N ILE A 617 7.45 25.79 8.53
CA ILE A 617 8.84 25.46 8.21
C ILE A 617 9.21 24.25 9.04
N ASP A 618 9.31 23.09 8.40
CA ASP A 618 9.66 21.83 9.03
C ASP A 618 11.18 21.61 8.90
N LEU A 619 11.85 21.23 9.99
CA LEU A 619 13.28 20.95 10.06
C LEU A 619 13.48 19.44 10.19
N PHE A 620 14.25 18.81 9.29
CA PHE A 620 14.46 17.36 9.22
C PHE A 620 15.91 16.98 9.50
N GLY A 621 16.12 15.76 10.03
CA GLY A 621 17.45 15.22 10.28
C GLY A 621 17.96 15.42 11.70
N ALA A 622 17.13 15.85 12.65
CA ALA A 622 17.53 15.99 14.04
C ALA A 622 17.77 14.64 14.71
N ARG A 623 18.84 14.49 15.46
CA ARG A 623 19.03 13.34 16.33
C ARG A 623 18.16 13.50 17.58
N LYS A 624 17.75 12.38 18.16
CA LYS A 624 16.93 12.37 19.37
C LYS A 624 17.55 13.22 20.49
N GLU A 625 18.85 13.10 20.70
CA GLU A 625 19.60 13.79 21.76
C GLU A 625 19.66 15.31 21.56
N ASP A 626 19.56 15.78 20.33
CA ASP A 626 19.64 17.20 19.99
C ASP A 626 18.30 17.92 20.18
N LEU A 627 17.18 17.18 20.22
CA LEU A 627 15.83 17.75 20.31
C LEU A 627 15.67 18.75 21.47
N PRO A 628 16.05 18.44 22.73
CA PRO A 628 15.90 19.38 23.83
C PRO A 628 16.71 20.69 23.63
N THR A 629 17.87 20.60 23.02
CA THR A 629 18.71 21.78 22.73
C THR A 629 18.12 22.66 21.66
N ILE A 630 17.59 22.05 20.61
CA ILE A 630 16.88 22.74 19.53
C ILE A 630 15.63 23.45 20.09
N TRP A 631 14.84 22.77 20.92
CA TRP A 631 13.63 23.34 21.51
C TRP A 631 13.92 24.53 22.41
N ARG A 632 14.98 24.50 23.23
CA ARG A 632 15.37 25.65 24.06
C ARG A 632 15.62 26.91 23.23
N ARG A 633 16.28 26.76 22.09
CA ARG A 633 16.55 27.90 21.19
C ARG A 633 15.26 28.42 20.53
N LEU A 634 14.41 27.53 20.06
CA LEU A 634 13.13 27.90 19.43
C LEU A 634 12.18 28.56 20.44
N ILE A 635 12.05 28.00 21.65
CA ILE A 635 11.25 28.59 22.74
C ILE A 635 11.75 29.98 23.14
N ALA A 636 13.07 30.17 23.20
CA ALA A 636 13.67 31.49 23.50
C ALA A 636 13.31 32.55 22.44
N ALA A 637 13.04 32.14 21.20
CA ALA A 637 12.58 33.01 20.12
C ALA A 637 11.04 33.15 20.04
N GLY A 638 10.33 32.64 21.04
CA GLY A 638 8.85 32.72 21.13
C GLY A 638 8.09 31.64 20.36
N PHE A 639 8.76 30.62 19.87
CA PHE A 639 8.08 29.44 19.31
C PHE A 639 7.57 28.48 20.39
N GLU A 640 6.61 27.66 20.00
CA GLU A 640 6.13 26.49 20.73
C GLU A 640 6.06 25.29 19.81
N SER A 641 5.75 24.12 20.35
CA SER A 641 5.53 22.91 19.56
C SER A 641 4.43 23.11 18.54
N GLY A 642 4.72 22.84 17.27
CA GLY A 642 3.72 22.78 16.19
C GLY A 642 2.86 21.53 16.22
N GLN A 643 3.09 20.61 17.19
CA GLN A 643 2.35 19.35 17.39
C GLN A 643 2.13 18.58 16.08
N ALA A 644 3.12 18.61 15.20
CA ALA A 644 3.09 17.93 13.91
C ALA A 644 3.24 16.41 14.02
N TYR A 645 3.38 15.90 15.20
CA TYR A 645 3.37 14.49 15.61
C TYR A 645 2.00 14.14 16.23
N GLY A 646 1.75 12.90 16.47
CA GLY A 646 0.50 12.41 17.08
C GLY A 646 -0.76 12.72 16.28
N LYS A 647 -1.88 12.54 16.92
CA LYS A 647 -3.22 12.74 16.35
C LYS A 647 -3.85 14.00 16.98
N SER A 648 -3.42 15.17 16.51
CA SER A 648 -3.79 16.48 17.04
C SER A 648 -4.11 17.49 15.92
N LEU A 649 -4.48 18.73 16.32
CA LEU A 649 -4.54 19.84 15.38
C LEU A 649 -3.14 20.13 14.84
N ARG A 650 -2.98 20.14 13.52
CA ARG A 650 -1.69 20.34 12.84
C ARG A 650 -1.41 21.82 12.55
N THR A 651 -2.36 22.50 11.92
CA THR A 651 -2.23 23.88 11.47
C THR A 651 -3.58 24.38 10.99
N VAL A 652 -3.78 25.70 11.03
CA VAL A 652 -4.87 26.39 10.36
C VAL A 652 -4.27 27.31 9.30
N LYS A 653 -4.40 26.93 8.02
CA LYS A 653 -3.90 27.76 6.90
C LYS A 653 -4.68 29.07 6.80
N SER A 654 -4.00 30.14 6.39
CA SER A 654 -4.66 31.39 6.01
C SER A 654 -4.33 31.80 4.57
N CYS A 655 -5.15 32.66 3.98
CA CYS A 655 -4.71 33.53 2.90
C CYS A 655 -4.33 34.92 3.47
N VAL A 656 -3.81 35.81 2.64
CA VAL A 656 -3.34 37.13 3.11
C VAL A 656 -4.44 38.08 3.62
N GLY A 657 -5.71 37.66 3.54
CA GLY A 657 -6.87 38.32 4.14
C GLY A 657 -7.16 39.72 3.60
N ALA A 658 -8.11 40.38 4.25
CA ALA A 658 -8.56 41.73 3.88
C ALA A 658 -7.45 42.78 4.02
N ARG A 659 -6.44 42.56 4.84
CA ARG A 659 -5.33 43.49 5.07
C ARG A 659 -4.50 43.80 3.79
N PHE A 660 -4.29 42.80 2.93
CA PHE A 660 -3.44 42.91 1.75
C PHE A 660 -4.14 42.54 0.44
N CYS A 661 -5.27 41.84 0.49
CA CYS A 661 -5.96 41.39 -0.70
C CYS A 661 -7.18 42.27 -1.00
N ARG A 662 -7.25 42.84 -2.20
CA ARG A 662 -8.37 43.65 -2.67
C ARG A 662 -9.74 42.97 -2.69
N PHE A 663 -9.75 41.61 -2.71
CA PHE A 663 -10.97 40.80 -2.69
C PHE A 663 -11.31 40.27 -1.30
N GLY A 664 -10.43 40.49 -0.30
CA GLY A 664 -10.63 40.02 1.05
C GLY A 664 -11.82 40.70 1.71
N GLN A 665 -12.75 39.93 2.25
CA GLN A 665 -13.92 40.35 2.99
C GLN A 665 -13.71 40.24 4.50
N GLY A 666 -12.87 39.29 4.94
CA GLY A 666 -12.52 39.07 6.34
C GLY A 666 -11.02 38.98 6.60
N ASP A 667 -10.63 39.27 7.84
CA ASP A 667 -9.26 39.08 8.31
C ASP A 667 -9.01 37.58 8.56
N SER A 668 -8.67 36.90 7.49
CA SER A 668 -8.42 35.44 7.54
C SER A 668 -7.14 35.07 8.28
N VAL A 669 -6.16 35.97 8.37
CA VAL A 669 -4.90 35.72 9.10
C VAL A 669 -5.16 35.69 10.60
N GLN A 670 -5.79 36.76 11.13
CA GLN A 670 -6.08 36.82 12.56
C GLN A 670 -7.02 35.68 12.99
N LEU A 671 -8.09 35.41 12.24
CA LEU A 671 -9.00 34.31 12.58
C LEU A 671 -8.32 32.94 12.54
N ALA A 672 -7.41 32.73 11.58
CA ALA A 672 -6.65 31.46 11.51
C ALA A 672 -5.70 31.31 12.71
N ILE A 673 -5.04 32.40 13.13
CA ILE A 673 -4.21 32.42 14.34
C ILE A 673 -5.05 32.08 15.58
N ASP A 674 -6.18 32.73 15.74
CA ASP A 674 -7.06 32.54 16.90
C ASP A 674 -7.59 31.10 16.98
N LEU A 675 -8.04 30.52 15.84
CA LEU A 675 -8.47 29.12 15.75
C LEU A 675 -7.31 28.14 16.07
N GLU A 676 -6.12 28.39 15.51
CA GLU A 676 -4.96 27.53 15.75
C GLU A 676 -4.52 27.56 17.21
N LEU A 677 -4.48 28.73 17.81
CA LEU A 677 -4.10 28.91 19.22
C LEU A 677 -5.17 28.39 20.19
N ARG A 678 -6.46 28.45 19.83
CA ARG A 678 -7.53 27.88 20.64
C ARG A 678 -7.48 26.35 20.74
N TYR A 679 -7.26 25.67 19.59
CA TYR A 679 -7.35 24.21 19.51
C TYR A 679 -6.00 23.49 19.52
N ARG A 680 -4.89 24.21 19.80
CA ARG A 680 -3.56 23.62 19.93
C ARG A 680 -3.54 22.60 21.07
N GLY A 681 -2.81 21.48 20.87
CA GLY A 681 -2.71 20.41 21.84
C GLY A 681 -3.91 19.47 21.92
N LEU A 682 -4.99 19.73 21.19
CA LEU A 682 -6.18 18.89 21.22
C LEU A 682 -5.90 17.52 20.61
N ARG A 683 -6.00 16.45 21.40
CA ARG A 683 -5.84 15.06 20.95
C ARG A 683 -7.16 14.56 20.35
N ALA A 684 -7.09 13.88 19.20
CA ALA A 684 -8.25 13.46 18.42
C ALA A 684 -8.08 12.03 17.89
N PRO A 685 -9.14 11.36 17.41
CA PRO A 685 -9.04 10.06 16.75
C PRO A 685 -8.06 10.04 15.58
N HIS A 686 -7.97 11.13 14.84
CA HIS A 686 -7.02 11.36 13.75
C HIS A 686 -6.54 12.82 13.74
N LYS A 687 -5.48 13.11 12.98
CA LYS A 687 -4.98 14.48 12.80
C LYS A 687 -6.05 15.39 12.21
N ILE A 688 -6.15 16.64 12.71
CA ILE A 688 -7.07 17.68 12.27
C ILE A 688 -6.30 18.77 11.53
N LYS A 689 -6.87 19.30 10.45
CA LYS A 689 -6.34 20.43 9.69
C LYS A 689 -7.42 21.47 9.48
N GLY A 690 -7.07 22.75 9.64
CA GLY A 690 -7.94 23.89 9.38
C GLY A 690 -7.50 24.74 8.20
N GLY A 691 -8.40 25.58 7.72
CA GLY A 691 -8.10 26.60 6.71
C GLY A 691 -9.10 27.74 6.73
N VAL A 692 -8.62 28.99 6.65
CA VAL A 692 -9.44 30.21 6.65
C VAL A 692 -9.17 31.02 5.38
N SER A 693 -10.16 31.13 4.52
CA SER A 693 -10.11 31.96 3.31
C SER A 693 -10.85 33.28 3.51
N GLY A 694 -10.20 34.40 3.21
CA GLY A 694 -10.75 35.74 3.37
C GLY A 694 -11.83 36.10 2.34
N CYS A 695 -12.19 35.23 1.42
CA CYS A 695 -13.26 35.35 0.44
C CYS A 695 -13.55 34.04 -0.27
N LEU A 696 -14.59 34.00 -1.11
CA LEU A 696 -15.03 32.84 -1.90
C LEU A 696 -14.04 32.34 -2.95
N ARG A 697 -12.89 33.02 -3.18
CA ARG A 697 -11.79 32.52 -4.05
C ARG A 697 -10.99 31.40 -3.42
N GLU A 698 -11.14 31.20 -2.14
CA GLU A 698 -10.68 30.02 -1.41
C GLU A 698 -9.17 29.73 -1.50
N CYS A 699 -8.34 30.77 -1.44
CA CYS A 699 -6.87 30.65 -1.57
C CYS A 699 -6.21 29.83 -0.43
N ALA A 700 -6.87 29.64 0.71
CA ALA A 700 -6.39 28.77 1.79
C ALA A 700 -6.88 27.30 1.67
N GLU A 701 -7.58 26.94 0.60
CA GLU A 701 -8.12 25.57 0.37
C GLU A 701 -9.02 25.09 1.52
N ALA A 702 -9.87 25.98 2.04
CA ALA A 702 -10.68 25.73 3.22
C ALA A 702 -11.58 24.50 3.06
N ARG A 703 -12.21 24.29 1.88
CA ARG A 703 -13.05 23.12 1.61
C ARG A 703 -12.33 21.78 1.46
N GLY A 704 -10.99 21.79 1.45
CA GLY A 704 -10.18 20.59 1.52
C GLY A 704 -9.70 20.25 2.94
N LYS A 705 -10.28 20.83 3.99
CA LYS A 705 -9.84 20.70 5.38
C LYS A 705 -10.93 20.11 6.29
N ASP A 706 -10.51 19.57 7.42
CA ASP A 706 -11.41 19.05 8.46
C ASP A 706 -12.32 20.17 9.01
N ILE A 707 -11.75 21.40 9.10
CA ILE A 707 -12.42 22.66 9.44
C ILE A 707 -12.09 23.68 8.36
N GLY A 708 -13.08 24.14 7.62
CA GLY A 708 -12.95 25.16 6.59
C GLY A 708 -13.76 26.39 6.90
N VAL A 709 -13.15 27.58 6.85
CA VAL A 709 -13.83 28.84 7.09
C VAL A 709 -13.65 29.76 5.90
N ILE A 710 -14.74 30.35 5.40
CA ILE A 710 -14.70 31.27 4.25
C ILE A 710 -15.47 32.54 4.62
N ALA A 711 -14.82 33.71 4.46
CA ALA A 711 -15.46 34.98 4.68
C ALA A 711 -16.47 35.34 3.56
N THR A 712 -17.59 35.88 3.95
CA THR A 712 -18.64 36.44 3.10
C THR A 712 -18.93 37.90 3.50
N ALA A 713 -19.82 38.58 2.77
CA ALA A 713 -20.25 39.90 3.14
C ALA A 713 -21.10 39.93 4.45
N GLY A 714 -21.72 38.78 4.79
CA GLY A 714 -22.56 38.64 5.99
C GLY A 714 -21.81 38.13 7.24
N GLY A 715 -20.60 37.62 7.08
CA GLY A 715 -19.86 36.97 8.19
C GLY A 715 -18.97 35.85 7.74
N TRP A 716 -18.97 34.73 8.44
CA TRP A 716 -18.16 33.55 8.18
C TRP A 716 -19.01 32.32 7.88
N ASN A 717 -18.66 31.59 6.83
CA ASN A 717 -19.25 30.31 6.55
C ASN A 717 -18.34 29.20 7.11
N LEU A 718 -18.91 28.29 7.89
CA LEU A 718 -18.22 27.12 8.44
C LEU A 718 -18.49 25.87 7.60
N TYR A 719 -17.45 25.31 7.04
CA TYR A 719 -17.43 24.04 6.32
C TYR A 719 -16.71 22.99 7.15
N VAL A 720 -17.20 21.75 7.15
CA VAL A 720 -16.66 20.65 7.95
C VAL A 720 -16.42 19.39 7.13
N CYS A 721 -15.55 18.52 7.63
CA CYS A 721 -15.34 17.17 7.12
C CYS A 721 -14.74 17.08 5.71
N GLY A 722 -13.95 18.07 5.29
CA GLY A 722 -13.17 18.01 4.06
C GLY A 722 -11.89 17.18 4.20
N ASN A 723 -11.39 16.66 3.09
CA ASN A 723 -10.14 15.91 3.02
C ASN A 723 -9.40 16.18 1.70
N GLY A 724 -8.19 16.73 1.78
CA GLY A 724 -7.30 16.93 0.64
C GLY A 724 -6.23 15.80 0.52
N GLY A 725 -6.48 14.62 1.07
CA GLY A 725 -5.57 13.46 1.06
C GLY A 725 -5.80 12.50 -0.11
N ALA A 726 -5.40 11.23 0.07
CA ALA A 726 -5.51 10.18 -0.94
C ALA A 726 -6.95 9.89 -1.39
N THR A 727 -7.92 10.14 -0.52
CA THR A 727 -9.36 10.09 -0.84
C THR A 727 -9.92 11.51 -0.70
N PRO A 728 -9.85 12.35 -1.76
CA PRO A 728 -10.30 13.74 -1.69
C PRO A 728 -11.81 13.85 -1.44
N ARG A 729 -12.19 14.82 -0.61
CA ARG A 729 -13.59 15.15 -0.34
C ARG A 729 -13.70 16.64 -0.07
N HIS A 730 -14.66 17.32 -0.69
CA HIS A 730 -15.01 18.68 -0.31
C HIS A 730 -15.71 18.68 1.04
N ALA A 731 -15.41 19.68 1.87
CA ALA A 731 -16.12 19.95 3.12
C ALA A 731 -17.55 20.43 2.85
N ASP A 732 -18.49 20.00 3.68
CA ASP A 732 -19.88 20.42 3.61
C ASP A 732 -20.11 21.69 4.44
N LEU A 733 -21.01 22.55 3.96
CA LEU A 733 -21.44 23.75 4.68
C LEU A 733 -22.27 23.35 5.91
N LEU A 734 -21.74 23.61 7.10
CA LEU A 734 -22.49 23.39 8.35
C LEU A 734 -23.37 24.57 8.68
N ALA A 735 -22.83 25.81 8.65
CA ALA A 735 -23.55 27.03 8.91
C ALA A 735 -22.95 28.20 8.11
N SER A 736 -23.77 29.26 7.83
CA SER A 736 -23.42 30.44 7.06
C SER A 736 -23.61 31.74 7.85
N ASP A 737 -22.86 32.75 7.42
CA ASP A 737 -22.96 34.14 7.91
C ASP A 737 -22.81 34.29 9.42
N LEU A 738 -21.94 33.45 10.02
CA LEU A 738 -21.67 33.46 11.44
C LEU A 738 -20.83 34.68 11.85
N SER A 739 -21.12 35.26 13.00
CA SER A 739 -20.16 36.08 13.73
C SER A 739 -18.96 35.25 14.20
N ALA A 740 -17.85 35.88 14.56
CA ALA A 740 -16.68 35.15 15.09
C ALA A 740 -17.03 34.36 16.36
N ALA A 741 -17.85 34.89 17.24
CA ALA A 741 -18.28 34.23 18.48
C ALA A 741 -19.08 32.93 18.19
N GLU A 742 -20.06 33.02 17.29
CA GLU A 742 -20.87 31.88 16.87
C GLU A 742 -20.03 30.83 16.16
N LEU A 743 -19.05 31.26 15.33
CA LEU A 743 -18.12 30.36 14.67
C LEU A 743 -17.28 29.54 15.69
N PHE A 744 -16.75 30.21 16.74
CA PHE A 744 -16.00 29.52 17.77
C PHE A 744 -16.86 28.51 18.54
N ALA A 745 -18.03 28.95 19.00
CA ALA A 745 -18.97 28.10 19.75
C ALA A 745 -19.34 26.83 18.93
N LEU A 746 -19.68 27.01 17.66
CA LEU A 746 -20.05 25.90 16.80
C LEU A 746 -18.84 24.98 16.46
N THR A 747 -17.64 25.55 16.30
CA THR A 747 -16.42 24.77 16.07
C THR A 747 -16.03 23.99 17.33
N ASP A 748 -16.20 24.56 18.53
CA ASP A 748 -16.00 23.87 19.81
C ASP A 748 -16.90 22.64 19.93
N ARG A 749 -18.20 22.80 19.66
CA ARG A 749 -19.17 21.71 19.65
C ARG A 749 -18.82 20.64 18.62
N PHE A 750 -18.48 21.03 17.39
CA PHE A 750 -18.10 20.12 16.31
C PHE A 750 -16.90 19.27 16.69
N LEU A 751 -15.81 19.90 17.16
CA LEU A 751 -14.61 19.19 17.53
C LEU A 751 -14.85 18.25 18.71
N MET A 752 -15.47 18.70 19.78
CA MET A 752 -15.74 17.86 20.95
C MET A 752 -16.69 16.71 20.63
N TYR A 753 -17.70 16.92 19.79
CA TYR A 753 -18.59 15.84 19.35
C TYR A 753 -17.82 14.79 18.51
N TYR A 754 -16.95 15.23 17.59
CA TYR A 754 -16.06 14.30 16.88
C TYR A 754 -15.12 13.54 17.81
N LEU A 755 -14.53 14.18 18.82
CA LEU A 755 -13.66 13.53 19.79
C LEU A 755 -14.38 12.43 20.57
N ARG A 756 -15.65 12.64 20.93
CA ARG A 756 -16.49 11.66 21.65
C ARG A 756 -16.89 10.48 20.77
N THR A 757 -17.32 10.76 19.54
CA THR A 757 -18.03 9.79 18.68
C THR A 757 -17.19 9.20 17.55
N GLY A 758 -15.98 9.72 17.29
CA GLY A 758 -15.07 9.23 16.25
C GLY A 758 -14.41 7.91 16.63
N GLU A 759 -14.36 6.98 15.69
CA GLU A 759 -13.70 5.69 15.84
C GLU A 759 -12.17 5.79 15.75
N ARG A 760 -11.47 4.69 16.08
CA ARG A 760 -10.01 4.62 16.00
C ARG A 760 -9.52 4.93 14.58
N LEU A 761 -8.58 5.89 14.45
CA LEU A 761 -7.98 6.33 13.19
C LEU A 761 -8.99 6.87 12.16
N GLU A 762 -10.20 7.17 12.55
CA GLU A 762 -11.24 7.69 11.70
C GLU A 762 -11.05 9.21 11.47
N ARG A 763 -10.94 9.63 10.21
CA ARG A 763 -10.94 11.05 9.86
C ARG A 763 -12.34 11.64 9.91
N THR A 764 -12.44 12.96 10.09
CA THR A 764 -13.73 13.66 10.07
C THR A 764 -14.54 13.38 8.80
N SER A 765 -13.88 13.24 7.64
CA SER A 765 -14.54 12.88 6.38
C SER A 765 -15.16 11.48 6.42
N ALA A 766 -14.45 10.47 6.94
CA ALA A 766 -14.96 9.12 7.08
C ALA A 766 -16.03 9.02 8.18
N TRP A 767 -15.84 9.77 9.26
CA TRP A 767 -16.82 9.90 10.33
C TRP A 767 -18.16 10.46 9.82
N LEU A 768 -18.14 11.51 9.00
CA LEU A 768 -19.35 12.06 8.39
C LEU A 768 -20.03 11.04 7.45
N GLU A 769 -19.26 10.30 6.63
CA GLU A 769 -19.82 9.23 5.78
C GLU A 769 -20.52 8.14 6.61
N ARG A 770 -19.97 7.77 7.76
CA ARG A 770 -20.60 6.83 8.71
C ARG A 770 -21.87 7.39 9.35
N LEU A 771 -22.00 8.72 9.47
CA LEU A 771 -23.22 9.40 9.96
C LEU A 771 -24.29 9.59 8.86
N GLY A 772 -24.02 9.23 7.59
CA GLY A 772 -24.94 9.38 6.46
C GLY A 772 -24.48 10.34 5.37
N GLY A 773 -23.21 10.79 5.38
CA GLY A 773 -22.59 11.60 4.34
C GLY A 773 -23.10 13.04 4.25
N SER A 774 -23.03 13.62 3.04
CA SER A 774 -23.44 15.03 2.77
C SER A 774 -24.93 15.29 2.92
N GLY A 775 -25.77 14.26 2.96
CA GLY A 775 -27.21 14.37 3.22
C GLY A 775 -27.51 14.24 4.71
N ASP A 776 -27.84 13.00 5.14
CA ASP A 776 -28.31 12.69 6.50
C ASP A 776 -27.25 13.00 7.56
N GLY A 777 -25.97 12.80 7.26
CA GLY A 777 -24.86 13.07 8.19
C GLY A 777 -24.73 14.56 8.52
N VAL A 778 -24.83 15.44 7.51
CA VAL A 778 -24.81 16.90 7.74
C VAL A 778 -26.07 17.36 8.46
N ALA A 779 -27.24 16.81 8.12
CA ALA A 779 -28.51 17.10 8.82
C ALA A 779 -28.38 16.71 10.31
N HIS A 780 -27.87 15.50 10.60
CA HIS A 780 -27.58 15.05 11.96
C HIS A 780 -26.65 16.01 12.72
N LEU A 781 -25.57 16.48 12.08
CA LEU A 781 -24.66 17.43 12.72
C LEU A 781 -25.33 18.77 13.01
N ARG A 782 -26.24 19.26 12.15
CA ARG A 782 -27.01 20.48 12.41
C ARG A 782 -27.98 20.30 13.58
N GLU A 783 -28.73 19.19 13.60
CA GLU A 783 -29.62 18.86 14.71
C GLU A 783 -28.90 18.83 16.05
N VAL A 784 -27.73 18.14 16.13
CA VAL A 784 -26.99 18.00 17.37
C VAL A 784 -26.23 19.26 17.77
N LEU A 785 -25.58 19.95 16.82
CA LEU A 785 -24.64 21.02 17.14
C LEU A 785 -25.27 22.43 17.11
N ILE A 786 -26.30 22.65 16.25
CA ILE A 786 -26.96 23.94 16.10
C ILE A 786 -28.27 23.95 16.89
N GLU A 787 -29.14 22.94 16.67
CA GLU A 787 -30.43 22.84 17.32
C GLU A 787 -30.36 22.25 18.74
N ASP A 788 -29.19 21.69 19.11
CA ASP A 788 -28.91 21.07 20.40
C ASP A 788 -29.93 19.97 20.77
N SER A 789 -30.34 19.16 19.79
CA SER A 789 -31.37 18.12 19.95
C SER A 789 -31.05 17.09 21.07
N LEU A 790 -29.76 16.90 21.37
CA LEU A 790 -29.31 16.02 22.45
C LEU A 790 -29.14 16.76 23.81
N GLY A 791 -29.26 18.08 23.85
CA GLY A 791 -29.08 18.91 25.05
C GLY A 791 -27.62 18.89 25.59
N ILE A 792 -26.62 18.68 24.74
CA ILE A 792 -25.19 18.54 25.12
C ILE A 792 -24.31 19.72 24.68
N GLY A 793 -24.87 20.72 23.97
CA GLY A 793 -24.11 21.82 23.40
C GLY A 793 -23.28 22.58 24.44
N ALA A 794 -23.88 22.96 25.56
CA ALA A 794 -23.19 23.65 26.65
C ALA A 794 -22.10 22.78 27.31
N GLU A 795 -22.29 21.48 27.39
CA GLU A 795 -21.31 20.55 27.92
C GLU A 795 -20.09 20.44 27.00
N LEU A 796 -20.31 20.36 25.67
CA LEU A 796 -19.24 20.34 24.67
C LEU A 796 -18.40 21.61 24.72
N GLU A 797 -19.03 22.78 24.80
CA GLU A 797 -18.35 24.10 24.95
C GLU A 797 -17.53 24.13 26.24
N ALA A 798 -18.13 23.74 27.38
CA ALA A 798 -17.43 23.71 28.64
C ALA A 798 -16.23 22.73 28.66
N GLN A 799 -16.32 21.65 27.91
CA GLN A 799 -15.22 20.69 27.71
C GLN A 799 -14.06 21.33 26.95
N MET A 800 -14.35 22.07 25.86
CA MET A 800 -13.34 22.80 25.12
C MET A 800 -12.73 23.92 25.96
N GLU A 801 -13.51 24.68 26.73
CA GLU A 801 -12.97 25.72 27.63
C GLU A 801 -11.99 25.15 28.65
N ARG A 802 -12.27 24.00 29.25
CA ARG A 802 -11.33 23.32 30.16
C ARG A 802 -10.03 22.92 29.44
N HIS A 803 -10.11 22.46 28.18
CA HIS A 803 -8.93 22.16 27.38
C HIS A 803 -8.09 23.41 27.12
N VAL A 804 -8.72 24.51 26.70
CA VAL A 804 -8.04 25.79 26.43
C VAL A 804 -7.35 26.32 27.67
N ALA A 805 -8.04 26.30 28.82
CA ALA A 805 -7.51 26.78 30.10
C ALA A 805 -6.34 25.94 30.63
N ALA A 806 -6.33 24.65 30.33
CA ALA A 806 -5.29 23.71 30.79
C ALA A 806 -4.08 23.60 29.86
N TYR A 807 -4.11 24.22 28.68
CA TYR A 807 -3.03 24.09 27.70
C TYR A 807 -1.68 24.52 28.25
N ARG A 808 -0.66 23.69 28.03
CA ARG A 808 0.76 23.99 28.21
C ARG A 808 1.54 23.49 27.03
N ASP A 809 2.54 24.25 26.58
CA ASP A 809 3.45 23.81 25.52
C ASP A 809 4.24 22.57 25.96
N GLU A 810 4.14 21.52 25.16
CA GLU A 810 4.70 20.20 25.45
C GLU A 810 6.24 20.20 25.47
N TRP A 811 6.89 20.98 24.61
CA TRP A 811 8.35 21.12 24.61
C TRP A 811 8.84 21.78 25.91
N ARG A 812 8.16 22.84 26.35
CA ARG A 812 8.46 23.50 27.63
C ARG A 812 8.23 22.58 28.81
N ALA A 813 7.14 21.85 28.81
CA ALA A 813 6.81 20.90 29.87
C ALA A 813 7.88 19.81 30.05
N VAL A 814 8.42 19.28 28.95
CA VAL A 814 9.52 18.29 28.97
C VAL A 814 10.82 18.93 29.46
N LEU A 815 11.14 20.15 29.01
CA LEU A 815 12.38 20.83 29.39
C LEU A 815 12.42 21.20 30.90
N GLU A 816 11.27 21.35 31.53
CA GLU A 816 11.10 21.64 32.95
C GLU A 816 11.08 20.37 33.84
N ASP A 817 11.00 19.17 33.25
CA ASP A 817 10.93 17.90 33.95
C ASP A 817 12.17 17.03 33.70
N PRO A 818 13.08 16.85 34.69
CA PRO A 818 14.29 16.04 34.53
C PRO A 818 14.02 14.58 34.16
N ALA A 819 12.91 13.97 34.68
CA ALA A 819 12.55 12.60 34.35
C ALA A 819 12.09 12.48 32.88
N ALA A 820 11.36 13.47 32.39
CA ALA A 820 10.97 13.52 30.98
C ALA A 820 12.17 13.77 30.04
N LEU A 821 13.16 14.57 30.46
CA LEU A 821 14.40 14.82 29.71
C LEU A 821 15.27 13.56 29.58
N ALA A 822 15.32 12.70 30.60
CA ALA A 822 16.14 11.47 30.58
C ALA A 822 15.82 10.55 29.38
N ARG A 823 14.62 10.63 28.77
CA ARG A 823 14.26 9.85 27.58
C ARG A 823 15.04 10.25 26.32
N PHE A 824 15.63 11.45 26.30
CA PHE A 824 16.42 11.97 25.18
C PHE A 824 17.92 11.68 25.32
N GLU A 825 18.36 11.10 26.43
CA GLU A 825 19.75 10.72 26.61
C GLU A 825 20.16 9.59 25.67
N ARG A 826 21.44 9.61 25.27
CA ARG A 826 22.05 8.58 24.43
C ARG A 826 22.30 7.36 25.33
N HIS A 827 21.93 6.20 24.88
CA HIS A 827 22.15 4.87 25.44
C HIS A 827 22.41 4.77 26.96
N VAL A 828 21.63 3.98 27.64
CA VAL A 828 21.88 3.59 29.04
C VAL A 828 22.45 2.17 29.03
N ALA A 829 23.59 1.99 29.66
CA ALA A 829 24.16 0.66 29.88
C ALA A 829 23.45 -0.01 31.06
N GLY A 830 22.88 -1.19 30.80
CA GLY A 830 22.31 -2.09 31.81
C GLY A 830 20.79 -2.29 31.75
N VAL A 831 20.36 -3.47 32.19
CA VAL A 831 18.93 -3.88 32.21
C VAL A 831 18.17 -3.29 33.42
N GLU A 832 18.86 -2.81 34.43
CA GLU A 832 18.31 -2.18 35.65
C GLU A 832 17.54 -0.89 35.34
N PHE A 833 17.82 -0.25 34.20
CA PHE A 833 17.16 0.98 33.77
C PHE A 833 15.97 0.75 32.81
N LEU A 834 15.59 -0.52 32.56
CA LEU A 834 14.44 -0.85 31.74
C LEU A 834 13.14 -0.68 32.54
N GLU A 835 12.29 0.22 32.08
CA GLU A 835 10.92 0.34 32.59
C GLU A 835 10.01 -0.72 31.94
N PRO A 836 9.09 -1.34 32.70
CA PRO A 836 8.12 -2.28 32.13
C PRO A 836 7.31 -1.66 30.99
N GLY A 837 7.14 -2.43 29.91
CA GLY A 837 6.37 -2.02 28.74
C GLY A 837 7.07 -1.04 27.81
N ARG A 838 8.36 -0.77 28.00
CA ARG A 838 9.17 0.10 27.15
C ARG A 838 10.43 -0.57 26.62
N GLY A 839 10.84 -0.12 25.42
CA GLY A 839 12.12 -0.47 24.84
C GLY A 839 13.20 0.58 25.09
N ARG A 840 14.46 0.15 25.14
CA ARG A 840 15.65 1.01 25.14
C ARG A 840 16.72 0.44 24.21
N ALA A 841 17.40 1.32 23.50
CA ALA A 841 18.58 0.93 22.74
C ALA A 841 19.79 0.75 23.66
N ALA A 842 20.55 -0.30 23.43
CA ALA A 842 21.79 -0.62 24.13
C ALA A 842 22.85 -1.06 23.12
N VAL A 843 24.12 -0.83 23.47
CA VAL A 843 25.25 -1.37 22.71
C VAL A 843 25.82 -2.54 23.51
N LEU A 844 25.81 -3.73 22.91
CA LEU A 844 26.37 -4.93 23.51
C LEU A 844 27.90 -4.89 23.52
N PRO A 845 28.59 -5.74 24.31
CA PRO A 845 30.06 -5.75 24.41
C PRO A 845 30.78 -5.97 23.08
N ASP A 846 30.14 -6.62 22.11
CA ASP A 846 30.65 -6.85 20.76
C ASP A 846 30.43 -5.67 19.79
N GLY A 847 29.78 -4.59 20.26
CA GLY A 847 29.46 -3.41 19.48
C GLY A 847 28.10 -3.48 18.75
N THR A 848 27.34 -4.58 18.90
CA THR A 848 26.01 -4.74 18.28
C THR A 848 24.97 -3.85 18.96
N GLU A 849 24.16 -3.11 18.20
CA GLU A 849 23.03 -2.36 18.72
C GLU A 849 21.82 -3.28 18.96
N ALA A 850 21.37 -3.34 20.20
CA ALA A 850 20.23 -4.11 20.65
C ALA A 850 19.06 -3.20 21.07
N ALA A 851 17.85 -3.66 20.82
CA ALA A 851 16.62 -3.16 21.44
C ALA A 851 16.26 -4.07 22.62
N LEU A 852 16.30 -3.52 23.83
CA LEU A 852 15.98 -4.21 25.07
C LEU A 852 14.56 -3.86 25.52
N PHE A 853 13.78 -4.86 25.90
CA PHE A 853 12.40 -4.70 26.41
C PHE A 853 12.23 -5.45 27.73
N ARG A 854 11.36 -4.90 28.61
CA ARG A 854 10.91 -5.60 29.83
C ARG A 854 9.40 -5.65 29.82
N ASP A 855 8.81 -6.84 30.05
CA ASP A 855 7.36 -6.98 30.18
C ASP A 855 6.88 -6.66 31.62
N GLY A 856 5.55 -6.73 31.81
CA GLY A 856 4.93 -6.46 33.10
C GLY A 856 5.21 -7.54 34.16
N GLU A 857 5.68 -8.72 33.78
CA GLU A 857 6.05 -9.82 34.66
C GLU A 857 7.54 -9.79 35.05
N GLY A 858 8.30 -8.86 34.40
CA GLY A 858 9.72 -8.65 34.67
C GLY A 858 10.67 -9.40 33.73
N ALA A 859 10.15 -10.20 32.79
CA ALA A 859 10.98 -10.84 31.77
C ALA A 859 11.62 -9.80 30.82
N VAL A 860 12.88 -10.02 30.50
CA VAL A 860 13.67 -9.13 29.63
C VAL A 860 13.95 -9.81 28.30
N TYR A 861 13.75 -9.08 27.21
CA TYR A 861 13.97 -9.53 25.85
C TYR A 861 15.02 -8.62 25.18
N ALA A 862 15.89 -9.21 24.35
CA ALA A 862 16.89 -8.49 23.56
C ALA A 862 16.77 -8.93 22.11
N VAL A 863 16.48 -7.96 21.23
CA VAL A 863 16.37 -8.17 19.78
C VAL A 863 17.23 -7.15 19.05
N GLY A 864 17.51 -7.37 17.75
CA GLY A 864 18.18 -6.38 16.92
C GLY A 864 17.43 -5.05 16.90
N ASN A 865 18.18 -3.92 16.99
CA ASN A 865 17.57 -2.58 16.96
C ASN A 865 17.16 -2.14 15.54
N ARG A 866 17.65 -2.81 14.50
CA ARG A 866 17.38 -2.48 13.11
C ARG A 866 16.01 -3.02 12.70
N ASP A 867 15.12 -2.11 12.29
CA ASP A 867 13.83 -2.47 11.72
C ASP A 867 14.04 -3.06 10.31
N PRO A 868 13.67 -4.32 10.06
CA PRO A 868 13.93 -4.99 8.79
C PRO A 868 13.15 -4.38 7.61
N TYR A 869 12.05 -3.69 7.86
CA TYR A 869 11.24 -3.05 6.80
C TYR A 869 11.71 -1.66 6.40
N SER A 870 12.23 -0.88 7.33
CA SER A 870 12.72 0.48 7.06
C SER A 870 14.25 0.56 6.93
N GLY A 871 14.98 -0.42 7.47
CA GLY A 871 16.43 -0.41 7.57
C GLY A 871 16.99 0.57 8.60
N ALA A 872 16.14 1.22 9.42
CA ALA A 872 16.56 2.17 10.44
C ALA A 872 16.74 1.48 11.81
N ASP A 873 17.66 1.98 12.64
CA ASP A 873 17.95 1.45 13.97
C ASP A 873 16.99 2.04 15.02
N VAL A 874 15.74 1.58 15.02
CA VAL A 874 14.60 2.22 15.72
C VAL A 874 13.72 1.27 16.52
N MET A 875 13.96 -0.05 16.49
CA MET A 875 13.08 -1.03 17.16
C MET A 875 12.93 -0.77 18.67
N ALA A 876 13.96 -0.26 19.33
CA ALA A 876 13.91 0.16 20.74
C ALA A 876 12.86 1.25 21.02
N HIS A 877 12.34 1.91 20.01
CA HIS A 877 11.28 2.92 20.11
C HIS A 877 9.89 2.35 19.80
N GLY A 878 9.79 1.04 19.53
CA GLY A 878 8.55 0.34 19.26
C GLY A 878 7.61 0.28 20.46
N ILE A 879 6.32 0.12 20.21
CA ILE A 879 5.32 -0.10 21.26
C ILE A 879 5.36 -1.58 21.65
N MET A 880 5.73 -1.87 22.90
CA MET A 880 5.62 -3.20 23.45
C MET A 880 4.18 -3.49 23.86
N GLY A 881 3.68 -4.68 23.60
CA GLY A 881 2.34 -5.13 23.96
C GLY A 881 2.23 -6.64 24.02
N SER A 882 1.01 -7.15 24.01
CA SER A 882 0.71 -8.57 23.82
C SER A 882 -0.29 -8.78 22.69
N ARG A 883 -0.20 -9.93 22.02
CA ARG A 883 -1.17 -10.40 21.01
C ARG A 883 -1.42 -11.88 21.26
N ASP A 884 -2.65 -12.25 21.58
CA ASP A 884 -3.03 -13.62 21.94
C ASP A 884 -2.11 -14.23 23.04
N GLY A 885 -1.72 -13.40 24.04
CA GLY A 885 -0.81 -13.78 25.13
C GLY A 885 0.68 -13.85 24.76
N VAL A 886 1.07 -13.52 23.53
CA VAL A 886 2.46 -13.44 23.07
C VAL A 886 2.99 -12.03 23.29
N PRO A 887 4.15 -11.85 23.97
CA PRO A 887 4.78 -10.53 24.08
C PRO A 887 5.32 -10.09 22.71
N VAL A 888 4.88 -8.93 22.26
CA VAL A 888 5.22 -8.39 20.96
C VAL A 888 5.77 -6.97 21.04
N VAL A 889 6.54 -6.58 20.04
CA VAL A 889 6.89 -5.19 19.77
C VAL A 889 6.39 -4.79 18.38
N ALA A 890 5.68 -3.67 18.29
CA ALA A 890 5.32 -3.07 16.99
C ALA A 890 6.41 -2.10 16.53
N SER A 891 6.89 -2.27 15.28
CA SER A 891 7.79 -1.30 14.65
C SER A 891 7.25 0.12 14.77
N PRO A 892 8.06 1.10 15.17
CA PRO A 892 7.62 2.50 15.23
C PRO A 892 7.31 3.07 13.85
N MET A 893 7.89 2.50 12.77
CA MET A 893 7.77 2.98 11.40
C MET A 893 6.47 2.51 10.74
N TYR A 894 6.29 1.21 10.58
CA TYR A 894 5.19 0.64 9.78
C TYR A 894 4.21 -0.19 10.60
N LYS A 895 4.45 -0.33 11.92
CA LYS A 895 3.57 -1.02 12.89
C LYS A 895 3.46 -2.55 12.71
N GLN A 896 4.37 -3.17 11.95
CA GLN A 896 4.49 -4.63 11.96
C GLN A 896 4.87 -5.11 13.36
N GLU A 897 4.30 -6.23 13.77
CA GLU A 897 4.49 -6.81 15.09
C GLU A 897 5.47 -7.98 15.04
N PHE A 898 6.36 -8.04 16.01
CA PHE A 898 7.35 -9.09 16.17
C PHE A 898 7.22 -9.78 17.54
N ASP A 899 7.18 -11.10 17.58
CA ASP A 899 7.25 -11.90 18.81
C ASP A 899 8.62 -11.70 19.46
N LEU A 900 8.66 -11.16 20.66
CA LEU A 900 9.91 -10.87 21.37
C LEU A 900 10.67 -12.14 21.84
N ARG A 901 10.02 -13.31 21.86
CA ARG A 901 10.63 -14.59 22.25
C ARG A 901 11.36 -15.28 21.08
N THR A 902 10.86 -15.09 19.86
CA THR A 902 11.35 -15.78 18.66
C THR A 902 11.98 -14.83 17.66
N GLY A 903 11.70 -13.51 17.76
CA GLY A 903 12.08 -12.51 16.77
C GLY A 903 11.18 -12.49 15.53
N ALA A 904 10.31 -13.49 15.34
CA ALA A 904 9.51 -13.65 14.13
C ALA A 904 8.48 -12.52 13.97
N SER A 905 8.31 -12.00 12.77
CA SER A 905 7.22 -11.08 12.44
C SER A 905 5.89 -11.84 12.47
N LEU A 906 4.87 -11.27 13.12
CA LEU A 906 3.50 -11.81 13.11
C LEU A 906 2.72 -11.41 11.85
N ASP A 907 3.26 -10.47 11.07
CA ASP A 907 2.64 -9.96 9.85
C ASP A 907 3.26 -10.57 8.58
N ASP A 908 4.50 -11.07 8.68
CA ASP A 908 5.25 -11.65 7.57
C ASP A 908 6.19 -12.75 8.10
N PRO A 909 5.86 -14.04 7.89
CA PRO A 909 6.62 -15.16 8.45
C PRO A 909 8.06 -15.28 7.91
N GLU A 910 8.40 -14.59 6.82
CA GLU A 910 9.75 -14.61 6.24
C GLU A 910 10.67 -13.56 6.85
N VAL A 911 10.14 -12.67 7.70
CA VAL A 911 10.88 -11.57 8.31
C VAL A 911 11.02 -11.79 9.80
N ALA A 912 12.23 -11.66 10.33
CA ALA A 912 12.50 -11.76 11.74
C ALA A 912 13.53 -10.73 12.22
N LEU A 913 13.42 -10.34 13.49
CA LEU A 913 14.47 -9.62 14.22
C LEU A 913 15.49 -10.65 14.75
N PRO A 914 16.80 -10.37 14.66
CA PRO A 914 17.80 -11.19 15.34
C PRO A 914 17.53 -11.23 16.85
N LEU A 915 17.53 -12.43 17.45
CA LEU A 915 17.56 -12.58 18.89
C LEU A 915 18.98 -12.34 19.39
N LEU A 916 19.13 -11.54 20.43
CA LEU A 916 20.40 -11.16 21.01
C LEU A 916 20.48 -11.60 22.48
N PRO A 917 21.69 -11.85 23.03
CA PRO A 917 21.83 -12.19 24.43
C PRO A 917 21.43 -11.02 25.31
N VAL A 918 20.62 -11.28 26.33
CA VAL A 918 20.27 -10.27 27.33
C VAL A 918 21.53 -9.92 28.14
N PRO A 919 21.93 -8.64 28.22
CA PRO A 919 23.11 -8.26 29.01
C PRO A 919 22.89 -8.62 30.49
N VAL A 920 23.73 -9.49 31.04
CA VAL A 920 23.72 -9.81 32.47
C VAL A 920 24.46 -8.70 33.22
N PRO A 921 23.90 -8.11 34.30
CA PRO A 921 24.65 -7.15 35.09
C PRO A 921 25.95 -7.79 35.60
N GLU A 922 27.09 -7.14 35.41
CA GLU A 922 28.30 -7.56 36.10
C GLU A 922 28.06 -7.49 37.60
N PRO A 923 28.38 -8.53 38.39
CA PRO A 923 28.29 -8.43 39.82
C PRO A 923 29.20 -7.27 40.30
N PRO A 924 28.76 -6.44 41.27
CA PRO A 924 29.57 -5.33 41.72
C PRO A 924 30.95 -5.86 42.08
N SER A 925 31.98 -5.32 41.40
CA SER A 925 33.37 -5.68 41.69
C SER A 925 33.62 -5.53 43.18
N ALA A 926 33.84 -6.64 43.89
CA ALA A 926 34.21 -6.61 45.28
C ALA A 926 35.43 -5.72 45.46
N GLY A 927 35.21 -4.54 46.03
CA GLY A 927 36.26 -3.56 46.25
C GLY A 927 37.44 -4.27 46.94
N ARG A 928 38.58 -4.25 46.28
CA ARG A 928 39.82 -4.50 46.97
C ARG A 928 40.08 -3.28 47.85
N GLY A 929 39.93 -3.52 49.19
CA GLY A 929 40.32 -2.57 50.25
C GLY A 929 41.81 -2.22 50.25
#